data_9655a8a563d964c5d156ef24d6b9d5f0
#
_entry.id   9655a8a563d964c5d156ef24d6b9d5f0
#
_cell.length_a   1.000
_cell.length_b   1.000
_cell.length_c   1.000
_cell.angle_alpha   90.00
_cell.angle_beta   90.00
_cell.angle_gamma   90.00
#
_symmetry.space_group_name_H-M   'P 1'
#
loop_
_entity.id
_entity.type
_entity.pdbx_description
1 polymer ?
#
loop_
_entity_poly.entity_id
_entity_poly.type
_entity_poly.pdbx_seq_one_letter_code
_entity_poly.pdbx_strand_id
1 'polypeptide(L)'
;MASSFRVAARALRQIGAELITSDDVALNELIKNAFDARSPRVEVLLEAPADAGALSLLRERLLANPVKIGKKEAREAFQTALAPELSSRDRAAMLEAYDNALLRGSAGVAKFVGEILATKFKIVVCDTGSGMSAEDLESRFLVIGTPGKLLAKRASQVGDPTILGEKGIGRLSMMRLGRVALVKSKMASESRWHQVRFEWSEFDEPTRFLDEIEVTVEPAGLGETDVSGTIIEITELNAFWTPDKIAGFIQKYLRRLQDPFATQRKRYPVDVLLNGKRQPIPTLPDWLSECAQFRARITFDPAGVDAEGSVMRRSLLWRGNAAPDDRAWKSAELAERLSVPESLFESLGAFEATCLWFNRQSLNAQAVDRSRTDIVNELNVWCGGFAIYRDGFRVGQTGGMDDDWLEWDSRALKTKGYALNRYQTVGSVAISSQRNPRLIDASNRERLVSCPEQELLKTLLGVEIVVDLRGLISATQEAEVKIALAEESTEESLRQSENNLARTLKAFNQIAKAIPAEHKEKVVQVREAISDQIEYVKTIKRALDMAQETRVELLELANIGLVVEIVVHELARLTERTGELLAQLEDGKSRVNVVEVIDNLRRQIVATNKRVRTVDAMSPSGRNRKETYDVVAQTKTIVDSFKARMVRHGVEAVVTVDGTDSKREFGVYMVRGLVAQTLENLIVNSLHWVGQALKEGERTPTIQVDIDTGASAIIVTDNGPGVDPRYAKAIFKPYYSTRKKGKGLGLYIASELASYHGGKLYLDEMPDEDGRLRTFILELPREGK
;
A
#
# COMPACT_ATOMS: atom_id res chain seq x y z
N MET A 1 36.45 -16.01 51.92
CA MET A 1 35.98 -14.66 51.52
C MET A 1 34.94 -14.83 50.45
N ALA A 2 33.78 -14.30 50.63
CA ALA A 2 32.75 -14.32 49.57
C ALA A 2 33.21 -13.35 48.45
N SER A 3 33.36 -13.84 47.24
CA SER A 3 33.70 -13.01 46.07
C SER A 3 32.41 -12.50 45.43
N SER A 4 32.28 -11.21 45.21
CA SER A 4 31.15 -10.60 44.48
C SER A 4 31.52 -10.40 43.02
N PHE A 5 30.49 -10.41 42.15
CA PHE A 5 30.69 -10.02 40.74
C PHE A 5 31.03 -8.53 40.66
N ARG A 6 32.08 -8.18 39.92
CA ARG A 6 32.42 -6.80 39.56
C ARG A 6 32.20 -6.57 38.08
N VAL A 7 31.69 -5.41 37.73
CA VAL A 7 31.38 -5.05 36.35
C VAL A 7 32.45 -4.12 35.81
N ALA A 8 33.13 -4.52 34.74
CA ALA A 8 34.12 -3.64 34.07
C ALA A 8 33.38 -2.41 33.49
N ALA A 9 33.96 -1.22 33.64
CA ALA A 9 33.35 0.04 33.21
C ALA A 9 32.95 0.02 31.71
N ARG A 10 33.77 -0.60 30.86
CA ARG A 10 33.50 -0.77 29.42
C ARG A 10 32.24 -1.59 29.10
N ALA A 11 31.77 -2.46 30.01
CA ALA A 11 30.56 -3.22 29.81
C ALA A 11 29.33 -2.32 29.70
N LEU A 12 29.30 -1.20 30.45
CA LEU A 12 28.28 -0.20 30.36
C LEU A 12 28.20 0.42 28.96
N ARG A 13 29.33 0.70 28.36
CA ARG A 13 29.43 1.25 27.02
C ARG A 13 29.01 0.25 25.97
N GLN A 14 29.37 -1.03 26.12
CA GLN A 14 28.86 -2.09 25.21
C GLN A 14 27.34 -2.23 25.27
N ILE A 15 26.75 -2.26 26.46
CA ILE A 15 25.31 -2.29 26.66
C ILE A 15 24.66 -1.05 26.01
N GLY A 16 25.22 0.14 26.21
CA GLY A 16 24.71 1.36 25.58
C GLY A 16 24.77 1.31 24.06
N ALA A 17 25.87 0.81 23.49
CA ALA A 17 26.04 0.70 22.04
C ALA A 17 25.13 -0.36 21.39
N GLU A 18 24.88 -1.49 22.08
CA GLU A 18 23.98 -2.55 21.59
C GLU A 18 22.51 -2.16 21.67
N LEU A 19 22.12 -1.43 22.73
CA LEU A 19 20.73 -1.04 22.96
C LEU A 19 20.32 0.20 22.17
N ILE A 20 21.27 1.04 21.74
CA ILE A 20 21.03 2.30 21.07
C ILE A 20 21.74 2.29 19.72
N THR A 21 20.98 1.89 18.71
CA THR A 21 21.49 1.54 17.38
C THR A 21 21.96 2.74 16.56
N SER A 22 21.42 3.95 16.82
CA SER A 22 21.80 5.18 16.09
C SER A 22 21.68 6.44 16.96
N ASP A 23 22.30 7.53 16.49
CA ASP A 23 22.21 8.85 17.14
C ASP A 23 20.77 9.38 17.15
N ASP A 24 20.01 9.09 16.10
CA ASP A 24 18.60 9.47 15.99
C ASP A 24 17.75 8.78 17.06
N VAL A 25 17.98 7.47 17.27
CA VAL A 25 17.33 6.70 18.36
C VAL A 25 17.71 7.30 19.71
N ALA A 26 18.99 7.64 19.89
CA ALA A 26 19.48 8.24 21.13
C ALA A 26 18.77 9.56 21.45
N LEU A 27 18.67 10.47 20.48
CA LEU A 27 18.01 11.76 20.68
C LEU A 27 16.50 11.58 20.92
N ASN A 28 15.86 10.68 20.19
CA ASN A 28 14.44 10.37 20.39
C ASN A 28 14.15 9.81 21.80
N GLU A 29 15.06 9.00 22.36
CA GLU A 29 14.94 8.48 23.73
C GLU A 29 15.06 9.58 24.79
N LEU A 30 15.93 10.59 24.58
CA LEU A 30 16.00 11.74 25.49
C LEU A 30 14.70 12.56 25.44
N ILE A 31 14.11 12.76 24.27
CA ILE A 31 12.81 13.42 24.10
C ILE A 31 11.71 12.65 24.82
N LYS A 32 11.66 11.32 24.68
CA LYS A 32 10.70 10.49 25.40
C LYS A 32 10.85 10.55 26.91
N ASN A 33 12.09 10.61 27.42
CA ASN A 33 12.33 10.76 28.86
C ASN A 33 11.76 12.08 29.41
N ALA A 34 11.80 13.16 28.62
CA ALA A 34 11.18 14.42 29.01
C ALA A 34 9.65 14.28 29.14
N PHE A 35 9.00 13.51 28.27
CA PHE A 35 7.56 13.21 28.40
C PHE A 35 7.26 12.31 29.62
N ASP A 36 8.12 11.34 29.90
CA ASP A 36 8.01 10.54 31.13
C ASP A 36 8.07 11.41 32.40
N ALA A 37 8.84 12.50 32.35
CA ALA A 37 8.90 13.50 33.40
C ALA A 37 7.69 14.46 33.39
N ARG A 38 6.63 14.17 32.60
CA ARG A 38 5.42 15.00 32.45
C ARG A 38 5.68 16.41 31.94
N SER A 39 6.72 16.57 31.12
CA SER A 39 7.04 17.87 30.55
C SER A 39 5.93 18.31 29.57
N PRO A 40 5.34 19.51 29.75
CA PRO A 40 4.42 20.05 28.76
C PRO A 40 5.11 20.54 27.50
N ARG A 41 6.42 20.74 27.51
CA ARG A 41 7.25 21.23 26.42
C ARG A 41 8.66 20.63 26.45
N VAL A 42 9.16 20.25 25.29
CA VAL A 42 10.55 19.78 25.12
C VAL A 42 11.22 20.66 24.05
N GLU A 43 12.33 21.26 24.39
CA GLU A 43 13.16 22.00 23.44
C GLU A 43 14.43 21.21 23.14
N VAL A 44 14.70 21.01 21.86
CA VAL A 44 15.95 20.41 21.37
C VAL A 44 16.73 21.51 20.65
N LEU A 45 17.81 21.97 21.29
CA LEU A 45 18.69 22.99 20.73
C LEU A 45 19.89 22.29 20.11
N LEU A 46 20.10 22.50 18.84
CA LEU A 46 21.23 21.99 18.07
C LEU A 46 22.11 23.20 17.70
N GLU A 47 23.29 23.25 18.27
CA GLU A 47 24.26 24.27 17.92
C GLU A 47 25.29 23.69 16.97
N ALA A 48 25.36 24.23 15.77
CA ALA A 48 26.30 23.88 14.72
C ALA A 48 26.76 25.19 14.02
N PRO A 49 27.71 25.92 14.65
CA PRO A 49 28.07 27.28 14.20
C PRO A 49 28.82 27.30 12.87
N ALA A 50 29.24 26.15 12.36
CA ALA A 50 29.99 26.01 11.12
C ALA A 50 29.74 24.62 10.49
N ASP A 51 30.21 24.46 9.26
CA ASP A 51 30.37 23.15 8.64
C ASP A 51 31.53 22.40 9.32
N ALA A 52 31.19 21.40 10.10
CA ALA A 52 32.15 20.60 10.85
C ALA A 52 33.13 19.83 9.95
N GLY A 53 32.69 19.38 8.77
CA GLY A 53 33.52 18.71 7.79
C GLY A 53 34.59 19.66 7.21
N ALA A 54 34.17 20.86 6.82
CA ALA A 54 35.08 21.90 6.35
C ALA A 54 36.08 22.34 7.42
N LEU A 55 35.64 22.48 8.70
CA LEU A 55 36.53 22.80 9.81
C LEU A 55 37.50 21.66 10.09
N SER A 56 37.07 20.40 10.07
CA SER A 56 37.95 19.24 10.30
C SER A 56 39.02 19.17 9.21
N LEU A 57 38.62 19.34 7.93
CA LEU A 57 39.55 19.36 6.80
C LEU A 57 40.58 20.54 6.93
N LEU A 58 40.10 21.72 7.33
CA LEU A 58 40.97 22.88 7.56
C LEU A 58 41.98 22.55 8.66
N ARG A 59 41.55 21.97 9.78
CA ARG A 59 42.40 21.56 10.88
C ARG A 59 43.46 20.55 10.44
N GLU A 60 43.08 19.51 9.70
CA GLU A 60 44.02 18.50 9.17
C GLU A 60 45.06 19.14 8.24
N ARG A 61 44.66 20.01 7.35
CA ARG A 61 45.58 20.73 6.43
C ARG A 61 46.57 21.61 7.21
N LEU A 62 46.11 22.27 8.28
CA LEU A 62 46.97 23.09 9.16
C LEU A 62 47.98 22.25 9.95
N LEU A 63 47.61 21.04 10.37
CA LEU A 63 48.48 20.12 11.13
C LEU A 63 49.46 19.36 10.21
N ALA A 64 48.99 18.89 9.05
CA ALA A 64 49.81 18.08 8.13
C ALA A 64 50.87 18.90 7.38
N ASN A 65 50.60 20.16 7.04
CA ASN A 65 51.57 20.98 6.30
C ASN A 65 51.31 22.50 6.47
N PRO A 66 51.77 23.08 7.58
CA PRO A 66 51.49 24.48 7.92
C PRO A 66 52.07 25.48 6.93
N VAL A 67 52.99 25.09 6.05
CA VAL A 67 53.60 25.95 5.04
C VAL A 67 52.80 25.98 3.74
N LYS A 68 51.97 24.99 3.43
CA LYS A 68 51.24 24.88 2.17
C LYS A 68 49.93 25.69 2.11
N ILE A 69 49.31 26.06 3.23
CA ILE A 69 48.10 26.84 3.26
C ILE A 69 48.43 28.30 3.63
N GLY A 70 48.15 29.25 2.76
CA GLY A 70 48.33 30.67 3.01
C GLY A 70 47.42 31.19 4.11
N LYS A 71 47.90 32.13 4.94
CA LYS A 71 47.09 32.74 6.00
C LYS A 71 45.77 33.29 5.53
N LYS A 72 45.73 33.87 4.33
CA LYS A 72 44.51 34.41 3.70
C LYS A 72 43.59 33.30 3.28
N GLU A 73 44.11 32.26 2.64
CA GLU A 73 43.32 31.07 2.21
C GLU A 73 42.70 30.35 3.41
N ALA A 74 43.47 30.17 4.48
CA ALA A 74 42.94 29.52 5.69
C ALA A 74 41.81 30.31 6.36
N ARG A 75 41.95 31.65 6.37
CA ARG A 75 40.94 32.57 6.90
C ARG A 75 39.67 32.56 6.06
N GLU A 76 39.82 32.59 4.71
CA GLU A 76 38.68 32.47 3.80
C GLU A 76 37.97 31.13 3.93
N ALA A 77 38.73 30.01 4.05
CA ALA A 77 38.16 28.71 4.30
C ALA A 77 37.39 28.66 5.62
N PHE A 78 37.94 29.23 6.71
CA PHE A 78 37.21 29.32 7.97
C PHE A 78 35.94 30.16 7.87
N GLN A 79 36.03 31.33 7.23
CA GLN A 79 34.90 32.21 7.05
C GLN A 79 33.77 31.58 6.21
N THR A 80 34.14 30.85 5.17
CA THR A 80 33.20 30.10 4.32
C THR A 80 32.54 28.94 5.06
N ALA A 81 33.26 28.32 5.98
CA ALA A 81 32.73 27.23 6.81
C ALA A 81 31.68 27.70 7.83
N LEU A 82 31.66 28.98 8.23
CA LEU A 82 30.70 29.49 9.20
C LEU A 82 29.27 29.38 8.70
N ALA A 83 28.37 28.85 9.55
CA ALA A 83 26.97 28.69 9.23
C ALA A 83 26.30 30.01 8.79
N PRO A 84 25.49 30.01 7.70
CA PRO A 84 24.83 31.21 7.21
C PRO A 84 23.84 31.82 8.21
N GLU A 85 23.27 31.00 9.07
CA GLU A 85 22.27 31.38 10.10
C GLU A 85 22.87 32.08 11.32
N LEU A 86 24.19 32.10 11.47
CA LEU A 86 24.85 32.81 12.58
C LEU A 86 24.52 34.31 12.54
N SER A 87 24.23 34.86 13.72
CA SER A 87 24.08 36.32 13.86
C SER A 87 25.34 37.03 13.43
N SER A 88 25.18 38.28 12.91
CA SER A 88 26.33 39.11 12.52
C SER A 88 27.32 39.32 13.70
N ARG A 89 26.79 39.37 14.93
CA ARG A 89 27.58 39.49 16.18
C ARG A 89 28.41 38.24 16.44
N ASP A 90 27.78 37.06 16.35
CA ASP A 90 28.47 35.79 16.65
C ASP A 90 29.51 35.50 15.57
N ARG A 91 29.18 35.76 14.30
CA ARG A 91 30.10 35.64 13.17
C ARG A 91 31.33 36.52 13.36
N ALA A 92 31.13 37.79 13.75
CA ALA A 92 32.23 38.73 14.00
C ALA A 92 33.11 38.25 15.17
N ALA A 93 32.50 37.79 16.28
CA ALA A 93 33.21 37.25 17.44
C ALA A 93 34.06 36.01 17.09
N MET A 94 33.51 35.10 16.23
CA MET A 94 34.28 33.92 15.81
C MET A 94 35.46 34.29 14.89
N LEU A 95 35.29 35.24 14.01
CA LEU A 95 36.37 35.73 13.14
C LEU A 95 37.46 36.45 13.97
N GLU A 96 37.08 37.25 14.94
CA GLU A 96 38.03 37.90 15.87
C GLU A 96 38.83 36.86 16.68
N ALA A 97 38.13 35.84 17.21
CA ALA A 97 38.79 34.73 17.93
C ALA A 97 39.73 33.93 17.00
N TYR A 98 39.39 33.75 15.75
CA TYR A 98 40.26 33.14 14.74
C TYR A 98 41.50 34.00 14.49
N ASP A 99 41.34 35.31 14.30
CA ASP A 99 42.44 36.24 14.05
C ASP A 99 43.39 36.27 15.28
N ASN A 100 42.86 36.22 16.49
CA ASN A 100 43.67 36.09 17.74
C ASN A 100 44.42 34.74 17.79
N ALA A 101 43.78 33.61 17.35
CA ALA A 101 44.47 32.33 17.28
C ALA A 101 45.58 32.33 16.21
N LEU A 102 45.40 33.06 15.12
CA LEU A 102 46.39 33.20 14.06
C LEU A 102 47.67 33.89 14.52
N LEU A 103 47.64 34.74 15.55
CA LEU A 103 48.82 35.35 16.17
C LEU A 103 49.76 34.28 16.74
N ARG A 104 49.23 33.11 17.09
CA ARG A 104 49.97 31.93 17.60
C ARG A 104 50.39 30.96 16.47
N GLY A 105 50.25 31.38 15.20
CA GLY A 105 50.59 30.60 14.02
C GLY A 105 49.55 29.51 13.67
N SER A 106 49.89 28.67 12.70
CA SER A 106 49.00 27.62 12.19
C SER A 106 48.60 26.59 13.26
N ALA A 107 49.52 26.25 14.19
CA ALA A 107 49.22 25.38 15.33
C ALA A 107 48.18 26.00 16.29
N GLY A 108 48.25 27.33 16.50
CA GLY A 108 47.26 28.06 17.29
C GLY A 108 45.85 28.03 16.64
N VAL A 109 45.81 28.21 15.35
CA VAL A 109 44.52 28.10 14.58
C VAL A 109 44.01 26.66 14.62
N ALA A 110 44.86 25.65 14.41
CA ALA A 110 44.43 24.23 14.45
C ALA A 110 43.89 23.85 15.84
N LYS A 111 44.50 24.37 16.92
CA LYS A 111 44.00 24.19 18.30
C LYS A 111 42.64 24.86 18.48
N PHE A 112 42.51 26.12 18.05
CA PHE A 112 41.25 26.88 18.13
C PHE A 112 40.10 26.21 17.35
N VAL A 113 40.38 25.74 16.15
CA VAL A 113 39.38 24.96 15.36
C VAL A 113 38.99 23.68 16.08
N GLY A 114 39.96 22.99 16.71
CA GLY A 114 39.71 21.81 17.56
C GLY A 114 38.80 22.15 18.75
N GLU A 115 39.03 23.26 19.42
CA GLU A 115 38.20 23.74 20.53
C GLU A 115 36.77 24.05 20.09
N ILE A 116 36.59 24.69 18.90
CA ILE A 116 35.28 24.92 18.36
C ILE A 116 34.55 23.61 18.10
N LEU A 117 35.19 22.63 17.43
CA LEU A 117 34.62 21.32 17.17
C LEU A 117 34.22 20.58 18.44
N ALA A 118 35.00 20.73 19.52
CA ALA A 118 34.72 20.08 20.78
C ALA A 118 33.59 20.74 21.59
N THR A 119 33.56 22.09 21.64
CA THR A 119 32.74 22.82 22.62
C THR A 119 31.60 23.61 22.07
N LYS A 120 31.66 24.01 20.79
CA LYS A 120 30.63 24.85 20.14
C LYS A 120 29.61 24.04 19.35
N PHE A 121 29.93 22.81 19.02
CA PHE A 121 28.94 21.87 18.49
C PHE A 121 28.35 21.11 19.68
N LYS A 122 27.04 21.32 19.91
CA LYS A 122 26.38 20.69 21.05
C LYS A 122 24.90 20.40 20.77
N ILE A 123 24.40 19.44 21.53
CA ILE A 123 22.98 19.11 21.61
C ILE A 123 22.52 19.46 23.00
N VAL A 124 21.46 20.25 23.12
CA VAL A 124 20.83 20.53 24.40
C VAL A 124 19.37 20.10 24.34
N VAL A 125 18.97 19.26 25.28
CA VAL A 125 17.56 18.84 25.45
C VAL A 125 17.07 19.44 26.76
N CYS A 126 16.06 20.30 26.65
CA CYS A 126 15.46 20.99 27.80
C CYS A 126 14.02 20.54 27.96
N ASP A 127 13.65 20.17 29.15
CA ASP A 127 12.27 19.89 29.54
C ASP A 127 11.83 20.76 30.73
N THR A 128 10.54 20.93 30.89
CA THR A 128 9.89 21.60 32.00
C THR A 128 9.04 20.64 32.82
N GLY A 129 9.50 19.39 32.90
CA GLY A 129 8.85 18.31 33.65
C GLY A 129 9.05 18.44 35.17
N SER A 130 8.83 17.32 35.88
CA SER A 130 8.95 17.29 37.35
C SER A 130 10.33 17.65 37.90
N GLY A 131 11.37 17.48 37.08
CA GLY A 131 12.75 17.57 37.53
C GLY A 131 13.17 16.45 38.51
N MET A 132 14.37 16.57 39.01
CA MET A 132 14.96 15.63 39.98
C MET A 132 15.66 16.42 41.07
N SER A 133 15.56 15.94 42.33
CA SER A 133 16.34 16.42 43.47
C SER A 133 17.78 15.88 43.41
N ALA A 134 18.67 16.37 44.29
CA ALA A 134 20.02 15.79 44.46
C ALA A 134 19.92 14.30 44.80
N GLU A 135 19.04 13.93 45.71
CA GLU A 135 18.79 12.54 46.12
C GLU A 135 18.29 11.68 44.97
N ASP A 136 17.36 12.22 44.11
CA ASP A 136 16.88 11.50 42.90
C ASP A 136 17.99 11.30 41.88
N LEU A 137 18.90 12.27 41.74
CA LEU A 137 20.06 12.14 40.84
C LEU A 137 20.97 11.03 41.34
N GLU A 138 21.30 10.97 42.65
CA GLU A 138 22.16 9.94 43.21
C GLU A 138 21.52 8.57 43.28
N SER A 139 20.29 8.46 43.81
CA SER A 139 19.64 7.19 44.13
C SER A 139 18.87 6.55 42.95
N ARG A 140 18.48 7.34 41.97
CA ARG A 140 17.66 6.87 40.82
C ARG A 140 18.30 7.14 39.48
N PHE A 141 18.84 8.34 39.25
CA PHE A 141 19.43 8.68 37.96
C PHE A 141 20.78 8.00 37.72
N LEU A 142 21.63 7.88 38.70
CA LEU A 142 22.92 7.19 38.58
C LEU A 142 22.83 5.67 38.69
N VAL A 143 21.71 5.11 39.15
CA VAL A 143 21.54 3.65 39.29
C VAL A 143 20.96 3.06 38.00
N ILE A 144 21.69 2.16 37.35
CA ILE A 144 21.30 1.52 36.09
C ILE A 144 20.43 0.30 36.36
N GLY A 145 19.33 0.16 35.59
CA GLY A 145 18.43 -1.00 35.69
C GLY A 145 17.47 -0.93 36.89
N THR A 146 17.16 0.24 37.42
CA THR A 146 16.21 0.39 38.51
C THR A 146 14.80 -0.04 38.09
N PRO A 147 14.08 -0.82 38.93
CA PRO A 147 12.68 -1.21 38.67
C PRO A 147 11.67 -0.07 38.91
N GLY A 148 12.14 1.15 39.29
CA GLY A 148 11.30 2.24 39.71
C GLY A 148 10.17 2.61 38.72
N LYS A 149 10.50 2.75 37.42
CA LYS A 149 9.50 3.03 36.37
C LYS A 149 8.53 1.86 36.15
N LEU A 150 9.01 0.63 36.25
CA LEU A 150 8.18 -0.57 36.14
C LEU A 150 7.20 -0.69 37.31
N LEU A 151 7.65 -0.41 38.52
CA LEU A 151 6.82 -0.40 39.72
C LEU A 151 5.80 0.75 39.68
N ALA A 152 6.21 1.95 39.28
CA ALA A 152 5.33 3.09 39.10
C ALA A 152 4.26 2.82 38.03
N LYS A 153 4.60 2.17 36.92
CA LYS A 153 3.67 1.77 35.88
C LYS A 153 2.64 0.75 36.36
N ARG A 154 3.07 -0.22 37.20
CA ARG A 154 2.14 -1.19 37.82
C ARG A 154 1.20 -0.57 38.85
N ALA A 155 1.62 0.52 39.50
CA ALA A 155 0.84 1.24 40.49
C ALA A 155 -0.09 2.32 39.90
N SER A 156 0.11 2.70 38.63
CA SER A 156 -0.72 3.74 37.98
C SER A 156 -2.15 3.25 37.74
N GLN A 157 -3.12 4.15 37.97
CA GLN A 157 -4.56 3.90 37.79
C GLN A 157 -5.03 4.39 36.41
N VAL A 158 -6.24 3.98 36.03
CA VAL A 158 -6.87 4.44 34.78
C VAL A 158 -7.05 5.96 34.83
N GLY A 159 -6.41 6.68 33.92
CA GLY A 159 -6.40 8.14 33.87
C GLY A 159 -5.10 8.79 34.32
N ASP A 160 -4.17 8.04 34.95
CA ASP A 160 -2.83 8.55 35.26
C ASP A 160 -2.02 8.78 33.98
N PRO A 161 -1.12 9.78 33.98
CA PRO A 161 -0.22 10.01 32.85
C PRO A 161 0.66 8.79 32.58
N THR A 162 0.78 8.45 31.32
CA THR A 162 1.50 7.27 30.86
C THR A 162 3.01 7.40 31.05
N ILE A 163 3.65 6.37 31.62
CA ILE A 163 5.08 6.25 31.70
C ILE A 163 5.58 5.45 30.49
N LEU A 164 6.30 6.10 29.57
CA LEU A 164 6.78 5.53 28.32
C LEU A 164 8.03 4.65 28.49
N GLY A 165 8.85 4.90 29.52
CA GLY A 165 10.08 4.18 29.79
C GLY A 165 9.92 3.06 30.80
N GLU A 166 10.51 1.87 30.55
CA GLU A 166 10.44 0.72 31.46
C GLU A 166 11.78 0.33 32.10
N LYS A 167 12.91 0.59 31.44
CA LYS A 167 14.17 -0.13 31.75
C LYS A 167 15.28 0.68 32.41
N GLY A 168 15.11 1.99 32.60
CA GLY A 168 16.12 2.83 33.25
C GLY A 168 17.46 2.95 32.50
N ILE A 169 17.49 2.65 31.21
CA ILE A 169 18.69 2.67 30.34
C ILE A 169 18.74 3.89 29.40
N GLY A 170 17.68 4.68 29.31
CA GLY A 170 17.61 5.84 28.38
C GLY A 170 18.72 6.88 28.59
N ARG A 171 19.30 6.94 29.80
CA ARG A 171 20.47 7.79 30.11
C ARG A 171 21.73 7.41 29.33
N LEU A 172 21.85 6.14 28.90
CA LEU A 172 22.97 5.68 28.07
C LEU A 172 22.92 6.28 26.66
N SER A 173 21.76 6.88 26.26
CA SER A 173 21.63 7.60 25.02
C SER A 173 22.61 8.77 24.91
N MET A 174 22.94 9.41 26.01
CA MET A 174 23.93 10.50 26.05
C MET A 174 25.30 10.06 25.54
N MET A 175 25.74 8.83 25.91
CA MET A 175 27.03 8.27 25.48
C MET A 175 27.12 8.10 23.98
N ARG A 176 25.99 7.79 23.34
CA ARG A 176 25.91 7.63 21.88
C ARG A 176 26.04 8.96 21.15
N LEU A 177 25.57 10.05 21.74
CA LEU A 177 25.56 11.37 21.11
C LEU A 177 26.86 12.12 21.23
N GLY A 178 27.55 12.03 22.37
CA GLY A 178 28.80 12.73 22.57
C GLY A 178 29.64 12.14 23.70
N ARG A 179 30.86 12.65 23.87
CA ARG A 179 31.83 12.18 24.89
C ARG A 179 31.64 12.82 26.27
N VAL A 180 31.03 14.00 26.29
CA VAL A 180 30.77 14.72 27.55
C VAL A 180 29.28 15.02 27.61
N ALA A 181 28.65 14.73 28.75
CA ALA A 181 27.28 15.09 29.04
C ALA A 181 27.19 15.81 30.39
N LEU A 182 26.46 16.92 30.42
CA LEU A 182 26.13 17.69 31.61
C LEU A 182 24.63 17.66 31.80
N VAL A 183 24.16 17.06 32.89
CA VAL A 183 22.77 17.00 33.28
C VAL A 183 22.52 17.95 34.42
N LYS A 184 21.60 18.89 34.21
CA LYS A 184 21.13 19.82 35.25
C LYS A 184 19.67 19.55 35.51
N SER A 185 19.27 19.41 36.78
CA SER A 185 17.86 19.18 37.11
C SER A 185 17.48 19.92 38.39
N LYS A 186 16.19 20.26 38.50
CA LYS A 186 15.61 20.96 39.65
C LYS A 186 14.14 20.59 39.79
N MET A 187 13.70 20.28 40.98
CA MET A 187 12.28 20.17 41.34
C MET A 187 11.68 21.54 41.63
N ALA A 188 10.33 21.68 41.43
CA ALA A 188 9.64 22.92 41.73
C ALA A 188 9.74 23.36 43.19
N SER A 189 9.88 22.40 44.15
CA SER A 189 10.02 22.64 45.57
C SER A 189 11.40 23.10 45.97
N GLU A 190 12.41 23.05 45.10
CA GLU A 190 13.79 23.40 45.38
C GLU A 190 14.16 24.78 44.85
N SER A 191 15.06 25.47 45.55
CA SER A 191 15.59 26.79 45.14
C SER A 191 16.87 26.71 44.30
N ARG A 192 17.44 25.52 44.16
CA ARG A 192 18.73 25.33 43.45
C ARG A 192 18.64 24.24 42.42
N TRP A 193 19.38 24.43 41.34
CA TRP A 193 19.69 23.38 40.38
C TRP A 193 20.78 22.50 40.90
N HIS A 194 20.72 21.22 40.58
CA HIS A 194 21.76 20.23 40.81
C HIS A 194 22.30 19.75 39.46
N GLN A 195 23.59 19.45 39.36
CA GLN A 195 24.21 19.00 38.14
C GLN A 195 25.07 17.77 38.35
N VAL A 196 25.16 16.98 37.28
CA VAL A 196 26.03 15.81 37.16
C VAL A 196 26.73 15.89 35.81
N ARG A 197 28.08 15.72 35.84
CA ARG A 197 28.91 15.70 34.65
C ARG A 197 29.41 14.29 34.39
N PHE A 198 29.29 13.83 33.15
CA PHE A 198 29.81 12.55 32.67
C PHE A 198 30.89 12.80 31.64
N GLU A 199 32.05 12.15 31.83
CA GLU A 199 33.11 12.05 30.85
C GLU A 199 33.25 10.59 30.43
N TRP A 200 32.66 10.22 29.31
CA TRP A 200 32.56 8.81 28.91
C TRP A 200 33.90 8.19 28.55
N SER A 201 34.96 8.98 28.32
CA SER A 201 36.31 8.51 28.15
C SER A 201 36.86 7.75 29.38
N GLU A 202 36.38 8.08 30.59
CA GLU A 202 36.76 7.36 31.80
C GLU A 202 36.26 5.91 31.84
N PHE A 203 35.18 5.64 31.13
CA PHE A 203 34.62 4.29 31.00
C PHE A 203 35.31 3.44 29.93
N ASP A 204 36.22 4.00 29.13
CA ASP A 204 37.02 3.28 28.14
C ASP A 204 38.25 2.59 28.71
N GLU A 205 38.67 2.93 29.92
CA GLU A 205 39.83 2.36 30.57
C GLU A 205 39.65 0.84 30.78
N PRO A 206 40.46 -0.03 30.13
CA PRO A 206 40.20 -1.47 30.13
C PRO A 206 40.32 -2.14 31.53
N THR A 207 41.02 -1.53 32.43
CA THR A 207 41.32 -2.07 33.75
C THR A 207 40.41 -1.54 34.86
N ARG A 208 39.61 -0.53 34.57
CA ARG A 208 38.73 0.15 35.52
C ARG A 208 37.39 -0.57 35.68
N PHE A 209 36.93 -0.66 36.91
CA PHE A 209 35.62 -1.19 37.22
C PHE A 209 34.61 -0.06 37.40
N LEU A 210 33.32 -0.37 37.22
CA LEU A 210 32.23 0.61 37.27
C LEU A 210 32.12 1.28 38.65
N ASP A 211 32.39 0.54 39.71
CA ASP A 211 32.42 1.00 41.10
C ASP A 211 33.63 1.88 41.46
N GLU A 212 34.60 2.04 40.55
CA GLU A 212 35.77 2.91 40.69
C GLU A 212 35.63 4.26 39.98
N ILE A 213 34.53 4.46 39.26
CA ILE A 213 34.24 5.73 38.58
C ILE A 213 33.34 6.56 39.49
N GLU A 214 33.88 7.64 40.01
CA GLU A 214 33.16 8.57 40.87
C GLU A 214 32.46 9.63 40.01
N VAL A 215 31.13 9.76 40.17
CA VAL A 215 30.33 10.79 39.56
C VAL A 215 29.65 11.59 40.66
N THR A 216 29.96 12.87 40.74
CA THR A 216 29.52 13.73 41.86
C THR A 216 28.33 14.57 41.45
N VAL A 217 27.31 14.66 42.34
CA VAL A 217 26.21 15.61 42.23
C VAL A 217 26.60 16.92 42.88
N GLU A 218 26.63 18.00 42.11
CA GLU A 218 27.02 19.33 42.53
C GLU A 218 25.89 20.35 42.45
N PRO A 219 25.85 21.37 43.31
CA PRO A 219 24.93 22.50 43.13
C PRO A 219 25.30 23.31 41.87
N ALA A 220 24.32 23.65 41.06
CA ALA A 220 24.52 24.34 39.78
C ALA A 220 23.93 25.76 39.71
N GLY A 221 23.72 26.39 40.84
CA GLY A 221 23.22 27.76 40.92
C GLY A 221 21.78 27.87 41.43
N LEU A 222 21.34 29.11 41.65
CA LEU A 222 19.99 29.41 42.09
C LEU A 222 19.02 29.35 40.89
N GLY A 223 17.82 28.87 41.11
CA GLY A 223 16.71 28.84 40.14
C GLY A 223 15.53 29.67 40.67
N GLU A 224 14.67 30.06 39.78
CA GLU A 224 13.40 30.69 40.15
C GLU A 224 12.50 29.67 40.88
N THR A 225 11.75 30.15 41.87
CA THR A 225 10.69 29.38 42.52
C THR A 225 9.65 28.94 41.52
N ASP A 226 9.11 27.73 41.70
CA ASP A 226 8.08 27.12 40.86
C ASP A 226 8.52 26.69 39.46
N VAL A 227 9.77 26.88 39.08
CA VAL A 227 10.36 26.33 37.86
C VAL A 227 10.98 24.96 38.15
N SER A 228 10.55 23.96 37.38
CA SER A 228 11.14 22.60 37.44
C SER A 228 11.52 22.13 36.02
N GLY A 229 12.36 21.11 35.95
CA GLY A 229 12.74 20.48 34.70
C GLY A 229 14.15 19.91 34.68
N THR A 230 14.55 19.45 33.51
CA THR A 230 15.89 18.90 33.27
C THR A 230 16.49 19.49 31.99
N ILE A 231 17.78 19.81 32.06
CA ILE A 231 18.61 20.27 30.94
C ILE A 231 19.74 19.28 30.76
N ILE A 232 19.80 18.68 29.56
CA ILE A 232 20.89 17.76 29.18
C ILE A 232 21.69 18.44 28.08
N GLU A 233 22.93 18.81 28.37
CA GLU A 233 23.87 19.37 27.41
C GLU A 233 24.92 18.30 27.04
N ILE A 234 25.09 18.03 25.73
CA ILE A 234 26.00 17.04 25.18
C ILE A 234 27.00 17.75 24.28
N THR A 235 28.26 17.58 24.55
CA THR A 235 29.38 18.16 23.81
C THR A 235 30.34 17.09 23.35
N GLU A 236 31.39 17.45 22.61
CA GLU A 236 32.31 16.51 21.96
C GLU A 236 31.51 15.44 21.16
N LEU A 237 30.64 15.91 20.26
CA LEU A 237 29.70 15.05 19.56
C LEU A 237 30.41 13.95 18.78
N ASN A 238 29.90 12.72 18.89
CA ASN A 238 30.38 11.55 18.12
C ASN A 238 30.06 11.68 16.62
N ALA A 239 29.01 12.40 16.28
CA ALA A 239 28.65 12.74 14.92
C ALA A 239 28.01 14.13 14.86
N PHE A 240 28.30 14.88 13.82
CA PHE A 240 27.77 16.23 13.64
C PHE A 240 26.36 16.20 13.06
N TRP A 241 25.52 17.09 13.56
CA TRP A 241 24.13 17.25 13.12
C TRP A 241 24.04 18.34 12.06
N THR A 242 24.06 17.91 10.79
CA THR A 242 23.87 18.78 9.64
C THR A 242 22.39 19.11 9.47
N PRO A 243 22.02 20.18 8.73
CA PRO A 243 20.63 20.49 8.41
C PRO A 243 19.87 19.32 7.80
N ASP A 244 20.49 18.55 6.90
CA ASP A 244 19.90 17.37 6.27
C ASP A 244 19.65 16.24 7.29
N LYS A 245 20.60 15.99 8.19
CA LYS A 245 20.43 15.00 9.26
C LYS A 245 19.30 15.40 10.20
N ILE A 246 19.19 16.69 10.54
CA ILE A 246 18.11 17.22 11.38
C ILE A 246 16.76 17.09 10.66
N ALA A 247 16.67 17.42 9.38
CA ALA A 247 15.46 17.25 8.58
C ALA A 247 15.05 15.77 8.51
N GLY A 248 16.00 14.87 8.30
CA GLY A 248 15.78 13.42 8.32
C GLY A 248 15.28 12.92 9.69
N PHE A 249 15.87 13.40 10.80
CA PHE A 249 15.42 13.08 12.14
C PHE A 249 13.98 13.56 12.40
N ILE A 250 13.66 14.80 12.05
CA ILE A 250 12.29 15.33 12.17
C ILE A 250 11.31 14.48 11.39
N GLN A 251 11.62 14.15 10.14
CA GLN A 251 10.74 13.33 9.30
C GLN A 251 10.54 11.91 9.87
N LYS A 252 11.60 11.29 10.32
CA LYS A 252 11.57 9.89 10.73
C LYS A 252 10.96 9.69 12.13
N TYR A 253 11.28 10.58 13.08
CA TYR A 253 10.92 10.43 14.49
C TYR A 253 9.84 11.40 14.97
N LEU A 254 10.03 12.70 14.72
CA LEU A 254 9.14 13.69 15.33
C LEU A 254 7.83 13.87 14.58
N ARG A 255 7.84 13.80 13.26
CA ARG A 255 6.65 13.94 12.45
C ARG A 255 5.58 12.90 12.77
N ARG A 256 6.02 11.69 13.11
CA ARG A 256 5.18 10.54 13.45
C ARG A 256 5.20 10.18 14.93
N LEU A 257 5.70 11.07 15.78
CA LEU A 257 5.80 10.81 17.21
C LEU A 257 4.43 10.58 17.85
N GLN A 258 3.41 11.28 17.36
CA GLN A 258 2.02 11.16 17.80
C GLN A 258 1.16 10.48 16.74
N ASP A 259 0.09 9.82 17.20
CA ASP A 259 -0.93 9.26 16.31
C ASP A 259 -1.59 10.37 15.48
N PRO A 260 -1.46 10.35 14.14
CA PRO A 260 -2.02 11.36 13.26
C PRO A 260 -3.56 11.35 13.22
N PHE A 261 -4.19 10.27 13.69
CA PHE A 261 -5.65 10.08 13.68
C PHE A 261 -6.31 10.27 15.05
N ALA A 262 -5.53 10.51 16.12
CA ALA A 262 -6.08 10.71 17.44
C ALA A 262 -7.08 11.88 17.47
N THR A 263 -8.28 11.63 18.04
CA THR A 263 -9.39 12.59 18.10
C THR A 263 -9.05 13.80 18.99
N GLN A 264 -8.21 13.61 20.00
CA GLN A 264 -7.65 14.69 20.81
C GLN A 264 -6.17 14.80 20.45
N ARG A 265 -5.84 15.63 19.47
CA ARG A 265 -4.45 16.00 19.16
C ARG A 265 -3.89 16.82 20.33
N LYS A 266 -3.52 16.15 21.42
CA LYS A 266 -2.59 16.75 22.38
C LYS A 266 -1.26 16.92 21.64
N ARG A 267 -1.07 18.12 21.09
CA ARG A 267 0.19 18.47 20.42
C ARG A 267 1.27 18.43 21.48
N TYR A 268 2.15 17.43 21.44
CA TYR A 268 3.36 17.50 22.22
C TYR A 268 4.20 18.66 21.71
N PRO A 269 4.49 19.61 22.56
CA PRO A 269 5.29 20.74 22.16
C PRO A 269 6.77 20.29 22.15
N VAL A 270 7.17 19.69 21.04
CA VAL A 270 8.59 19.51 20.73
C VAL A 270 9.01 20.63 19.82
N ASP A 271 9.95 21.44 20.28
CA ASP A 271 10.58 22.46 19.46
C ASP A 271 12.01 22.03 19.14
N VAL A 272 12.36 22.01 17.88
CA VAL A 272 13.75 21.79 17.42
C VAL A 272 14.29 23.10 16.89
N LEU A 273 15.42 23.55 17.46
CA LEU A 273 16.08 24.78 17.05
C LEU A 273 17.48 24.44 16.54
N LEU A 274 17.83 24.91 15.36
CA LEU A 274 19.18 24.88 14.81
C LEU A 274 19.76 26.30 14.82
N ASN A 275 20.83 26.52 15.58
CA ASN A 275 21.45 27.83 15.76
C ASN A 275 20.41 28.94 16.13
N GLY A 276 19.46 28.58 17.01
CA GLY A 276 18.38 29.46 17.46
C GLY A 276 17.19 29.56 16.48
N LYS A 277 17.27 29.03 15.28
CA LYS A 277 16.19 29.05 14.29
C LYS A 277 15.32 27.81 14.41
N ARG A 278 14.02 27.99 14.68
CA ARG A 278 13.05 26.89 14.80
C ARG A 278 12.88 26.13 13.51
N GLN A 279 12.98 24.81 13.57
CA GLN A 279 12.74 23.91 12.47
C GLN A 279 11.28 23.48 12.45
N PRO A 280 10.60 23.47 11.28
CA PRO A 280 9.22 23.04 11.20
C PRO A 280 9.08 21.54 11.40
N ILE A 281 8.10 21.12 12.21
CA ILE A 281 7.70 19.72 12.36
C ILE A 281 6.34 19.56 11.67
N PRO A 282 6.31 19.04 10.43
CA PRO A 282 5.07 18.89 9.68
C PRO A 282 4.17 17.81 10.31
N THR A 283 2.88 18.06 10.38
CA THR A 283 1.84 17.08 10.77
C THR A 283 1.15 16.52 9.54
N LEU A 284 0.37 15.42 9.69
CA LEU A 284 -0.45 14.90 8.60
C LEU A 284 -1.43 15.99 8.13
N PRO A 285 -1.34 16.41 6.86
CA PRO A 285 -2.24 17.44 6.34
C PRO A 285 -3.67 16.91 6.24
N ASP A 286 -4.66 17.71 6.64
CA ASP A 286 -6.08 17.32 6.57
C ASP A 286 -6.51 17.01 5.13
N TRP A 287 -6.04 17.80 4.15
CA TRP A 287 -6.31 17.59 2.74
C TRP A 287 -5.81 16.24 2.20
N LEU A 288 -4.76 15.65 2.82
CA LEU A 288 -4.28 14.34 2.38
C LEU A 288 -5.31 13.25 2.64
N SER A 289 -6.08 13.35 3.73
CA SER A 289 -7.18 12.44 4.01
C SER A 289 -8.27 12.48 2.93
N GLU A 290 -8.48 13.63 2.30
CA GLU A 290 -9.45 13.83 1.22
C GLU A 290 -8.99 13.18 -0.11
N CYS A 291 -7.69 12.98 -0.27
CA CYS A 291 -7.13 12.27 -1.42
C CYS A 291 -7.28 10.76 -1.33
N ALA A 292 -7.54 10.20 -0.14
CA ALA A 292 -7.65 8.76 0.05
C ALA A 292 -8.86 8.18 -0.71
N GLN A 293 -8.67 7.05 -1.38
CA GLN A 293 -9.77 6.33 -2.01
C GLN A 293 -10.64 5.62 -0.99
N PHE A 294 -10.07 5.16 0.12
CA PHE A 294 -10.88 4.74 1.25
C PHE A 294 -10.27 5.11 2.60
N ARG A 295 -11.15 5.16 3.60
CA ARG A 295 -10.82 5.27 5.02
C ARG A 295 -11.48 4.13 5.76
N ALA A 296 -10.68 3.38 6.56
CA ALA A 296 -11.18 2.36 7.46
C ALA A 296 -10.90 2.75 8.91
N ARG A 297 -11.88 2.52 9.78
CA ARG A 297 -11.72 2.60 11.23
C ARG A 297 -12.19 1.31 11.85
N ILE A 298 -11.42 0.81 12.79
CA ILE A 298 -11.68 -0.41 13.52
C ILE A 298 -11.59 -0.11 14.99
N THR A 299 -12.58 -0.59 15.73
CA THR A 299 -12.58 -0.58 17.20
C THR A 299 -12.72 -2.03 17.67
N PHE A 300 -11.87 -2.43 18.58
CA PHE A 300 -11.92 -3.72 19.25
C PHE A 300 -11.93 -3.48 20.76
N ASP A 301 -12.94 -3.96 21.44
CA ASP A 301 -13.05 -3.85 22.91
C ASP A 301 -13.77 -5.08 23.49
N PRO A 302 -13.02 -6.08 23.97
CA PRO A 302 -13.60 -7.30 24.52
C PRO A 302 -14.35 -7.09 25.85
N ALA A 303 -14.07 -5.97 26.59
CA ALA A 303 -14.74 -5.63 27.82
C ALA A 303 -15.92 -4.67 27.63
N GLY A 304 -15.91 -3.91 26.55
CA GLY A 304 -16.91 -2.87 26.21
C GLY A 304 -17.94 -3.37 25.18
N VAL A 305 -18.58 -4.51 25.46
CA VAL A 305 -19.58 -5.10 24.55
C VAL A 305 -20.74 -4.13 24.37
N ASP A 306 -21.07 -3.84 23.12
CA ASP A 306 -22.20 -2.96 22.80
C ASP A 306 -23.57 -3.61 23.06
N ALA A 307 -24.66 -2.89 22.81
CA ALA A 307 -26.03 -3.38 23.00
C ALA A 307 -26.35 -4.64 22.17
N GLU A 308 -25.57 -4.91 21.12
CA GLU A 308 -25.73 -6.06 20.21
C GLU A 308 -24.80 -7.22 20.56
N GLY A 309 -23.92 -7.05 21.54
CA GLY A 309 -22.93 -8.04 21.96
C GLY A 309 -21.68 -8.12 21.08
N SER A 310 -21.38 -7.06 20.31
CA SER A 310 -20.23 -7.03 19.41
C SER A 310 -18.97 -6.53 20.13
N VAL A 311 -17.86 -7.25 19.94
CA VAL A 311 -16.54 -6.89 20.49
C VAL A 311 -15.64 -6.18 19.48
N MET A 312 -15.91 -6.34 18.19
CA MET A 312 -15.18 -5.66 17.11
C MET A 312 -16.15 -5.00 16.15
N ARG A 313 -15.82 -3.79 15.74
CA ARG A 313 -16.53 -3.05 14.71
C ARG A 313 -15.54 -2.50 13.67
N ARG A 314 -15.93 -2.54 12.40
CA ARG A 314 -15.23 -1.89 11.29
C ARG A 314 -16.17 -0.98 10.55
N SER A 315 -15.76 0.26 10.36
CA SER A 315 -16.39 1.22 9.46
C SER A 315 -15.47 1.47 8.27
N LEU A 316 -15.98 1.27 7.07
CA LEU A 316 -15.25 1.44 5.83
C LEU A 316 -15.95 2.45 4.94
N LEU A 317 -15.35 3.62 4.76
CA LEU A 317 -15.83 4.63 3.84
C LEU A 317 -15.02 4.58 2.55
N TRP A 318 -15.67 4.19 1.49
CA TRP A 318 -15.14 4.22 0.14
C TRP A 318 -15.47 5.56 -0.53
N ARG A 319 -14.50 6.14 -1.22
CA ARG A 319 -14.70 7.40 -1.95
C ARG A 319 -15.77 7.23 -3.03
N GLY A 320 -16.80 8.06 -2.98
CA GLY A 320 -17.96 7.98 -3.87
C GLY A 320 -19.17 7.26 -3.27
N ASN A 321 -19.02 6.53 -2.17
CA ASN A 321 -20.18 5.97 -1.46
C ASN A 321 -20.82 7.02 -0.56
N ALA A 322 -22.15 7.03 -0.56
CA ALA A 322 -22.94 7.94 0.28
C ALA A 322 -22.89 7.56 1.79
N ALA A 323 -22.60 6.30 2.11
CA ALA A 323 -22.55 5.78 3.45
C ALA A 323 -21.39 4.80 3.64
N PRO A 324 -20.83 4.66 4.86
CA PRO A 324 -19.84 3.65 5.17
C PRO A 324 -20.42 2.23 5.13
N ASP A 325 -19.58 1.25 4.83
CA ASP A 325 -19.86 -0.18 5.05
C ASP A 325 -19.44 -0.52 6.48
N ASP A 326 -20.42 -0.68 7.35
CA ASP A 326 -20.23 -0.99 8.76
C ASP A 326 -20.44 -2.48 9.01
N ARG A 327 -19.49 -3.12 9.68
CA ARG A 327 -19.57 -4.52 10.10
C ARG A 327 -19.20 -4.65 11.56
N ALA A 328 -19.86 -5.60 12.23
CA ALA A 328 -19.65 -5.92 13.63
C ALA A 328 -19.51 -7.43 13.83
N TRP A 329 -18.69 -7.85 14.78
CA TRP A 329 -18.45 -9.25 15.10
C TRP A 329 -18.57 -9.48 16.60
N LYS A 330 -19.19 -10.62 16.95
CA LYS A 330 -19.27 -11.11 18.32
C LYS A 330 -18.02 -11.89 18.72
N SER A 331 -17.72 -11.98 20.02
CA SER A 331 -16.56 -12.70 20.52
C SER A 331 -16.52 -14.16 20.06
N ALA A 332 -17.63 -14.88 20.24
CA ALA A 332 -17.73 -16.29 19.85
C ALA A 332 -17.52 -16.51 18.33
N GLU A 333 -18.08 -15.61 17.50
CA GLU A 333 -17.91 -15.70 16.05
C GLU A 333 -16.44 -15.50 15.62
N LEU A 334 -15.75 -14.51 16.21
CA LEU A 334 -14.33 -14.31 15.97
C LEU A 334 -13.47 -15.46 16.48
N ALA A 335 -13.80 -16.01 17.67
CA ALA A 335 -13.08 -17.13 18.26
C ALA A 335 -13.15 -18.38 17.39
N GLU A 336 -14.34 -18.73 16.91
CA GLU A 336 -14.56 -19.84 15.99
C GLU A 336 -13.81 -19.63 14.66
N ARG A 337 -13.98 -18.47 14.05
CA ARG A 337 -13.38 -18.12 12.75
C ARG A 337 -11.86 -18.13 12.79
N LEU A 338 -11.25 -17.63 13.86
CA LEU A 338 -9.81 -17.55 14.03
C LEU A 338 -9.21 -18.78 14.70
N SER A 339 -10.05 -19.70 15.17
CA SER A 339 -9.65 -20.90 15.94
C SER A 339 -8.79 -20.56 17.16
N VAL A 340 -9.18 -19.51 17.90
CA VAL A 340 -8.52 -19.06 19.13
C VAL A 340 -9.51 -19.02 20.30
N PRO A 341 -9.04 -19.21 21.56
CA PRO A 341 -9.91 -19.10 22.73
C PRO A 341 -10.32 -17.64 22.97
N GLU A 342 -11.55 -17.41 23.43
CA GLU A 342 -12.06 -16.07 23.76
C GLU A 342 -11.22 -15.38 24.84
N SER A 343 -10.62 -16.11 25.76
CA SER A 343 -9.73 -15.56 26.79
C SER A 343 -8.51 -14.83 26.21
N LEU A 344 -8.11 -15.14 24.97
CA LEU A 344 -7.02 -14.44 24.30
C LEU A 344 -7.46 -13.04 23.86
N PHE A 345 -8.74 -12.83 23.56
CA PHE A 345 -9.29 -11.48 23.27
C PHE A 345 -9.23 -10.59 24.50
N GLU A 346 -9.62 -11.12 25.67
CA GLU A 346 -9.50 -10.41 26.94
C GLU A 346 -8.06 -10.07 27.28
N SER A 347 -7.14 -11.02 27.04
CA SER A 347 -5.71 -10.85 27.26
C SER A 347 -5.07 -9.80 26.29
N LEU A 348 -5.53 -9.74 25.05
CA LEU A 348 -5.10 -8.70 24.08
C LEU A 348 -5.56 -7.31 24.54
N GLY A 349 -6.80 -7.20 25.00
CA GLY A 349 -7.40 -5.92 25.40
C GLY A 349 -7.82 -5.02 24.25
N ALA A 350 -8.36 -3.86 24.57
CA ALA A 350 -8.96 -2.96 23.61
C ALA A 350 -7.91 -2.22 22.75
N PHE A 351 -8.20 -2.05 21.46
CA PHE A 351 -7.43 -1.21 20.54
C PHE A 351 -8.31 -0.52 19.52
N GLU A 352 -7.78 0.53 18.92
CA GLU A 352 -8.39 1.24 17.80
C GLU A 352 -7.37 1.28 16.64
N ALA A 353 -7.83 1.06 15.40
CA ALA A 353 -6.99 1.22 14.23
C ALA A 353 -7.68 2.07 13.17
N THR A 354 -6.91 2.92 12.52
CA THR A 354 -7.36 3.77 11.41
C THR A 354 -6.44 3.60 10.23
N CYS A 355 -7.01 3.56 9.02
CA CYS A 355 -6.27 3.36 7.79
C CYS A 355 -6.80 4.27 6.68
N LEU A 356 -5.88 4.90 5.95
CA LEU A 356 -6.12 5.56 4.68
C LEU A 356 -5.37 4.80 3.59
N TRP A 357 -6.04 4.53 2.47
CA TRP A 357 -5.40 3.94 1.31
C TRP A 357 -5.48 4.87 0.09
N PHE A 358 -4.40 4.89 -0.68
CA PHE A 358 -4.20 5.79 -1.80
C PHE A 358 -3.86 5.01 -3.07
N ASN A 359 -4.69 5.13 -4.11
CA ASN A 359 -4.30 4.71 -5.44
C ASN A 359 -3.39 5.79 -6.06
N ARG A 360 -2.08 5.52 -6.12
CA ARG A 360 -1.11 6.49 -6.65
C ARG A 360 -1.27 6.76 -8.14
N GLN A 361 -1.97 5.91 -8.88
CA GLN A 361 -2.22 6.11 -10.31
C GLN A 361 -3.38 7.07 -10.55
N SER A 362 -4.41 7.04 -9.69
CA SER A 362 -5.63 7.84 -9.81
C SER A 362 -5.82 8.82 -8.63
N LEU A 363 -4.78 9.59 -8.29
CA LEU A 363 -4.87 10.64 -7.27
C LEU A 363 -5.73 11.81 -7.76
N ASN A 364 -6.75 12.17 -6.99
CA ASN A 364 -7.61 13.32 -7.31
C ASN A 364 -6.97 14.63 -6.84
N ALA A 365 -6.03 15.12 -7.62
CA ALA A 365 -5.32 16.36 -7.36
C ALA A 365 -6.25 17.60 -7.40
N GLN A 366 -7.25 17.59 -8.28
CA GLN A 366 -8.18 18.71 -8.44
C GLN A 366 -9.10 18.90 -7.22
N ALA A 367 -9.49 17.82 -6.54
CA ALA A 367 -10.39 17.93 -5.39
C ALA A 367 -9.77 18.65 -4.19
N VAL A 368 -8.44 18.71 -4.11
CA VAL A 368 -7.70 19.28 -2.97
C VAL A 368 -6.89 20.52 -3.35
N ASP A 369 -7.02 21.02 -4.58
CA ASP A 369 -6.27 22.17 -5.11
C ASP A 369 -4.75 22.06 -4.86
N ARG A 370 -4.20 20.89 -5.19
CA ARG A 370 -2.78 20.57 -5.04
C ARG A 370 -2.23 19.92 -6.30
N SER A 371 -0.94 20.09 -6.56
CA SER A 371 -0.30 19.38 -7.65
C SER A 371 -0.16 17.88 -7.31
N ARG A 372 -0.19 17.03 -8.31
CA ARG A 372 0.08 15.58 -8.14
C ARG A 372 1.44 15.34 -7.46
N THR A 373 2.43 16.15 -7.78
CA THR A 373 3.78 16.06 -7.20
C THR A 373 3.76 16.33 -5.70
N ASP A 374 3.02 17.36 -5.25
CA ASP A 374 2.90 17.66 -3.81
C ASP A 374 2.23 16.53 -3.06
N ILE A 375 1.15 15.95 -3.62
CA ILE A 375 0.47 14.81 -3.01
C ILE A 375 1.42 13.60 -2.90
N VAL A 376 2.15 13.27 -3.97
CA VAL A 376 3.09 12.15 -3.98
C VAL A 376 4.23 12.37 -2.98
N ASN A 377 4.76 13.59 -2.87
CA ASN A 377 5.78 13.93 -1.89
C ASN A 377 5.28 13.72 -0.46
N GLU A 378 4.07 14.17 -0.14
CA GLU A 378 3.46 13.92 1.17
C GLU A 378 3.20 12.43 1.41
N LEU A 379 2.71 11.68 0.43
CA LEU A 379 2.53 10.23 0.54
C LEU A 379 3.85 9.51 0.79
N ASN A 380 4.95 9.92 0.15
CA ASN A 380 6.27 9.32 0.39
C ASN A 380 6.74 9.51 1.83
N VAL A 381 6.29 10.55 2.49
CA VAL A 381 6.62 10.80 3.90
C VAL A 381 5.72 10.04 4.86
N TRP A 382 4.41 9.94 4.57
CA TRP A 382 3.43 9.38 5.50
C TRP A 382 3.14 7.89 5.31
N CYS A 383 3.27 7.37 4.10
CA CYS A 383 3.07 5.94 3.85
C CYS A 383 4.11 5.08 4.57
N GLY A 384 3.74 3.86 4.86
CA GLY A 384 4.58 2.87 5.55
C GLY A 384 3.76 1.77 6.24
N GLY A 385 2.46 1.69 5.96
CA GLY A 385 1.54 0.74 6.60
C GLY A 385 1.03 1.25 7.94
N PHE A 386 0.77 0.33 8.87
CA PHE A 386 0.26 0.66 10.20
C PHE A 386 1.39 0.94 11.19
N ALA A 387 1.38 2.14 11.78
CA ALA A 387 2.22 2.47 12.92
C ALA A 387 1.49 2.14 14.23
N ILE A 388 2.19 1.58 15.20
CA ILE A 388 1.64 1.29 16.53
C ILE A 388 1.90 2.48 17.43
N TYR A 389 0.86 2.96 18.09
CA TYR A 389 0.92 4.04 19.07
C TYR A 389 0.46 3.52 20.42
N ARG A 390 1.35 3.55 21.39
CA ARG A 390 1.04 3.24 22.78
C ARG A 390 0.80 4.53 23.54
N ASP A 391 -0.39 4.68 24.11
CA ASP A 391 -0.78 5.86 24.88
C ASP A 391 -0.49 7.19 24.14
N GLY A 392 -0.70 7.17 22.82
CA GLY A 392 -0.51 8.30 21.93
C GLY A 392 0.89 8.45 21.35
N PHE A 393 1.89 7.62 21.77
CA PHE A 393 3.27 7.66 21.25
C PHE A 393 3.62 6.47 20.38
N ARG A 394 4.34 6.74 19.32
CA ARG A 394 4.78 5.70 18.41
C ARG A 394 5.74 4.71 19.08
N VAL A 395 5.44 3.42 18.92
CA VAL A 395 6.32 2.33 19.33
C VAL A 395 7.37 2.12 18.25
N GLY A 396 8.61 2.40 18.57
CA GLY A 396 9.74 2.23 17.67
C GLY A 396 9.58 2.97 16.34
N GLN A 397 9.85 2.26 15.26
CA GLN A 397 9.68 2.74 13.88
C GLN A 397 8.54 2.03 13.14
N THR A 398 7.62 1.40 13.90
CA THR A 398 6.48 0.68 13.32
C THR A 398 5.72 1.54 12.31
N GLY A 399 5.31 0.95 11.19
CA GLY A 399 4.66 1.66 10.09
C GLY A 399 5.61 2.60 9.32
N GLY A 400 6.93 2.42 9.44
CA GLY A 400 7.92 3.06 8.59
C GLY A 400 8.21 2.25 7.34
N MET A 401 8.96 2.84 6.40
CA MET A 401 9.33 2.17 5.15
C MET A 401 10.28 0.98 5.38
N ASP A 402 10.99 0.95 6.50
CA ASP A 402 11.94 -0.11 6.86
C ASP A 402 11.31 -1.20 7.74
N ASP A 403 10.03 -1.05 8.14
CA ASP A 403 9.35 -1.96 9.05
C ASP A 403 8.11 -2.60 8.40
N ASP A 404 8.11 -3.92 8.26
CA ASP A 404 6.99 -4.73 7.76
C ASP A 404 6.47 -5.69 8.84
N TRP A 405 6.15 -5.14 10.03
CA TRP A 405 5.72 -5.96 11.16
C TRP A 405 4.43 -6.77 10.91
N LEU A 406 3.61 -6.38 9.92
CA LEU A 406 2.44 -7.12 9.43
C LEU A 406 2.77 -8.09 8.28
N GLU A 407 4.01 -8.14 7.84
CA GLU A 407 4.49 -8.98 6.73
C GLU A 407 3.75 -8.75 5.40
N TRP A 408 3.31 -7.52 5.18
CA TRP A 408 2.50 -7.18 4.00
C TRP A 408 3.27 -7.28 2.68
N ASP A 409 4.48 -6.76 2.65
CA ASP A 409 5.30 -6.78 1.44
C ASP A 409 5.77 -8.21 1.11
N SER A 410 6.09 -9.00 2.13
CA SER A 410 6.45 -10.40 1.97
C SER A 410 5.30 -11.24 1.38
N ARG A 411 4.06 -10.93 1.76
CA ARG A 411 2.86 -11.55 1.20
C ARG A 411 2.51 -10.97 -0.16
N ALA A 412 2.75 -9.67 -0.40
CA ALA A 412 2.53 -9.00 -1.68
C ALA A 412 3.41 -9.57 -2.80
N LEU A 413 4.67 -9.88 -2.50
CA LEU A 413 5.58 -10.50 -3.46
C LEU A 413 5.16 -11.92 -3.87
N LYS A 414 4.47 -12.63 -3.00
CA LYS A 414 3.99 -14.00 -3.25
C LYS A 414 2.64 -14.04 -3.98
N THR A 415 1.88 -12.95 -4.00
CA THR A 415 0.52 -12.92 -4.56
C THR A 415 0.43 -11.86 -5.64
N LYS A 416 0.34 -12.27 -6.92
CA LYS A 416 0.12 -11.33 -8.04
C LYS A 416 -1.20 -10.56 -7.86
N GLY A 417 -1.19 -9.24 -8.09
CA GLY A 417 -2.37 -8.39 -7.96
C GLY A 417 -2.59 -7.80 -6.58
N TYR A 418 -1.61 -7.87 -5.71
CA TYR A 418 -1.68 -7.30 -4.38
C TYR A 418 -1.60 -5.78 -4.39
N ALA A 419 -2.74 -5.13 -4.20
CA ALA A 419 -2.84 -3.67 -4.22
C ALA A 419 -2.57 -3.02 -2.87
N LEU A 420 -2.79 -3.73 -1.76
CA LEU A 420 -2.55 -3.20 -0.42
C LEU A 420 -1.09 -3.42 -0.02
N ASN A 421 -0.30 -2.38 -0.13
CA ASN A 421 1.11 -2.36 0.26
C ASN A 421 1.39 -1.16 1.17
N ARG A 422 2.55 -1.18 1.83
CA ARG A 422 2.98 -0.11 2.73
C ARG A 422 3.12 1.23 2.03
N TYR A 423 3.52 1.25 0.77
CA TYR A 423 3.75 2.47 -0.03
C TYR A 423 2.46 3.24 -0.38
N GLN A 424 1.30 2.61 -0.19
CA GLN A 424 -0.01 3.18 -0.50
C GLN A 424 -0.88 3.36 0.74
N THR A 425 -0.36 3.02 1.93
CA THR A 425 -1.14 2.97 3.16
C THR A 425 -0.55 3.88 4.23
N VAL A 426 -1.40 4.71 4.82
CA VAL A 426 -1.13 5.46 6.04
C VAL A 426 -2.07 4.92 7.11
N GLY A 427 -1.53 4.28 8.13
CA GLY A 427 -2.34 3.64 9.17
C GLY A 427 -1.77 3.84 10.56
N SER A 428 -2.65 3.75 11.57
CA SER A 428 -2.30 3.70 12.98
C SER A 428 -3.04 2.59 13.69
N VAL A 429 -2.40 2.05 14.73
CA VAL A 429 -3.02 1.17 15.73
C VAL A 429 -2.76 1.79 17.09
N ALA A 430 -3.79 2.25 17.76
CA ALA A 430 -3.71 2.83 19.09
C ALA A 430 -3.95 1.75 20.15
N ILE A 431 -2.96 1.54 21.00
CA ILE A 431 -2.98 0.62 22.15
C ILE A 431 -2.69 1.40 23.43
N SER A 432 -3.00 0.80 24.59
CA SER A 432 -2.73 1.41 25.89
C SER A 432 -1.89 0.48 26.77
N SER A 433 -0.99 1.06 27.55
CA SER A 433 -0.22 0.32 28.56
C SER A 433 -1.11 -0.35 29.61
N GLN A 434 -2.25 0.24 29.91
CA GLN A 434 -3.21 -0.29 30.88
C GLN A 434 -4.13 -1.37 30.29
N ARG A 435 -4.65 -1.14 29.08
CA ARG A 435 -5.59 -2.05 28.42
C ARG A 435 -4.91 -3.22 27.71
N ASN A 436 -3.64 -3.05 27.32
CA ASN A 436 -2.86 -4.06 26.58
C ASN A 436 -1.56 -4.42 27.32
N PRO A 437 -1.62 -4.90 28.58
CA PRO A 437 -0.42 -5.10 29.41
C PRO A 437 0.49 -6.23 28.88
N ARG A 438 -0.03 -7.13 28.04
CA ARG A 438 0.74 -8.21 27.42
C ARG A 438 1.52 -7.80 26.19
N LEU A 439 1.12 -6.72 25.53
CA LEU A 439 1.87 -6.14 24.41
C LEU A 439 3.05 -5.33 24.99
N ILE A 440 4.24 -5.90 25.03
CA ILE A 440 5.44 -5.31 25.65
C ILE A 440 6.40 -4.83 24.57
N ASP A 441 7.00 -3.65 24.76
CA ASP A 441 8.02 -3.14 23.86
C ASP A 441 9.32 -3.95 23.99
N ALA A 442 9.97 -4.28 22.88
CA ALA A 442 11.26 -4.95 22.88
C ALA A 442 12.34 -4.08 23.56
N SER A 443 13.43 -4.70 23.99
CA SER A 443 14.52 -4.02 24.71
C SER A 443 15.14 -2.87 23.95
N ASN A 444 15.25 -3.02 22.62
CA ASN A 444 15.72 -1.97 21.70
C ASN A 444 14.62 -0.95 21.33
N ARG A 445 13.41 -1.12 21.85
CA ARG A 445 12.24 -0.26 21.58
C ARG A 445 11.90 -0.06 20.09
N GLU A 446 12.38 -0.92 19.22
CA GLU A 446 12.09 -0.82 17.78
C GLU A 446 10.80 -1.51 17.39
N ARG A 447 10.32 -2.48 18.19
CA ARG A 447 9.12 -3.28 17.92
C ARG A 447 8.51 -3.82 19.22
N LEU A 448 7.35 -4.47 19.10
CA LEU A 448 6.77 -5.26 20.20
C LEU A 448 7.49 -6.61 20.33
N VAL A 449 7.54 -7.14 21.55
CA VAL A 449 7.96 -8.51 21.81
C VAL A 449 6.92 -9.47 21.26
N SER A 450 7.38 -10.52 20.58
CA SER A 450 6.48 -11.56 20.06
C SER A 450 5.77 -12.29 21.21
N CYS A 451 4.45 -12.30 21.15
CA CYS A 451 3.57 -12.97 22.10
C CYS A 451 2.26 -13.37 21.40
N PRO A 452 1.45 -14.26 21.98
CA PRO A 452 0.17 -14.67 21.40
C PRO A 452 -0.78 -13.51 21.11
N GLU A 453 -0.81 -12.50 21.97
CA GLU A 453 -1.64 -11.31 21.82
C GLU A 453 -1.18 -10.45 20.62
N GLN A 454 0.13 -10.34 20.37
CA GLN A 454 0.66 -9.65 19.19
C GLN A 454 0.28 -10.39 17.90
N GLU A 455 0.38 -11.72 17.89
CA GLU A 455 0.00 -12.53 16.73
C GLU A 455 -1.53 -12.46 16.49
N LEU A 456 -2.33 -12.40 17.55
CA LEU A 456 -3.76 -12.16 17.43
C LEU A 456 -4.03 -10.76 16.84
N LEU A 457 -3.37 -9.71 17.32
CA LEU A 457 -3.48 -8.37 16.77
C LEU A 457 -3.13 -8.32 15.27
N LYS A 458 -2.04 -8.96 14.87
CA LYS A 458 -1.68 -9.12 13.45
C LYS A 458 -2.76 -9.83 12.66
N THR A 459 -3.33 -10.88 13.24
CA THR A 459 -4.36 -11.70 12.60
C THR A 459 -5.65 -10.89 12.41
N LEU A 460 -6.12 -10.19 13.45
CA LEU A 460 -7.31 -9.33 13.38
C LEU A 460 -7.13 -8.22 12.34
N LEU A 461 -5.98 -7.54 12.31
CA LEU A 461 -5.68 -6.54 11.30
C LEU A 461 -5.48 -7.16 9.90
N GLY A 462 -4.88 -8.34 9.81
CA GLY A 462 -4.52 -8.98 8.56
C GLY A 462 -5.67 -9.71 7.87
N VAL A 463 -6.38 -10.58 8.61
CA VAL A 463 -7.40 -11.46 8.02
C VAL A 463 -8.74 -10.75 7.89
N GLU A 464 -9.21 -10.08 8.95
CA GLU A 464 -10.56 -9.50 8.98
C GLU A 464 -10.67 -8.15 8.26
N ILE A 465 -9.56 -7.44 8.11
CA ILE A 465 -9.53 -6.09 7.55
C ILE A 465 -8.87 -6.07 6.20
N VAL A 466 -7.66 -6.63 6.14
CA VAL A 466 -6.83 -6.56 4.94
C VAL A 466 -7.39 -7.42 3.82
N VAL A 467 -7.99 -8.58 4.12
CA VAL A 467 -8.58 -9.46 3.09
C VAL A 467 -9.78 -8.80 2.43
N ASP A 468 -10.71 -8.26 3.22
CA ASP A 468 -11.89 -7.57 2.68
C ASP A 468 -11.51 -6.30 1.92
N LEU A 469 -10.58 -5.50 2.48
CA LEU A 469 -10.04 -4.32 1.81
C LEU A 469 -9.34 -4.66 0.49
N ARG A 470 -8.60 -5.77 0.43
CA ARG A 470 -7.98 -6.25 -0.81
C ARG A 470 -9.01 -6.55 -1.89
N GLY A 471 -10.06 -7.29 -1.50
CA GLY A 471 -11.15 -7.61 -2.44
C GLY A 471 -11.77 -6.34 -3.02
N LEU A 472 -12.06 -5.35 -2.19
CA LEU A 472 -12.61 -4.06 -2.61
C LEU A 472 -11.63 -3.25 -3.46
N ILE A 473 -10.36 -3.17 -3.05
CA ILE A 473 -9.32 -2.47 -3.82
C ILE A 473 -9.12 -3.11 -5.19
N SER A 474 -9.00 -4.44 -5.24
CA SER A 474 -8.83 -5.15 -6.51
C SER A 474 -10.03 -4.95 -7.42
N ALA A 475 -11.25 -5.08 -6.89
CA ALA A 475 -12.47 -4.87 -7.65
C ALA A 475 -12.57 -3.44 -8.21
N THR A 476 -12.20 -2.44 -7.41
CA THR A 476 -12.27 -1.04 -7.85
C THR A 476 -11.16 -0.69 -8.83
N GLN A 477 -9.93 -1.16 -8.61
CA GLN A 477 -8.84 -0.96 -9.57
C GLN A 477 -9.15 -1.62 -10.91
N GLU A 478 -9.68 -2.84 -10.89
CA GLU A 478 -10.12 -3.52 -12.10
C GLU A 478 -11.26 -2.76 -12.79
N ALA A 479 -12.19 -2.22 -12.02
CA ALA A 479 -13.26 -1.38 -12.56
C ALA A 479 -12.73 -0.07 -13.16
N GLU A 480 -11.84 0.65 -12.46
CA GLU A 480 -11.23 1.90 -12.95
C GLU A 480 -10.39 1.67 -14.23
N VAL A 481 -9.59 0.60 -14.26
CA VAL A 481 -8.82 0.24 -15.46
C VAL A 481 -9.74 -0.16 -16.61
N LYS A 482 -10.79 -0.92 -16.33
CA LYS A 482 -11.80 -1.31 -17.32
C LYS A 482 -12.51 -0.07 -17.90
N ILE A 483 -12.90 0.88 -17.05
CA ILE A 483 -13.56 2.12 -17.48
C ILE A 483 -12.61 2.93 -18.37
N ALA A 484 -11.36 3.16 -17.94
CA ALA A 484 -10.42 3.99 -18.69
C ALA A 484 -10.06 3.40 -20.06
N LEU A 485 -9.81 2.08 -20.12
CA LEU A 485 -9.53 1.38 -21.37
C LEU A 485 -10.76 1.31 -22.29
N ALA A 486 -11.95 1.11 -21.72
CA ALA A 486 -13.20 1.07 -22.47
C ALA A 486 -13.56 2.44 -23.04
N GLU A 487 -13.37 3.53 -22.29
CA GLU A 487 -13.64 4.90 -22.75
C GLU A 487 -12.79 5.26 -23.97
N GLU A 488 -11.46 5.07 -23.89
CA GLU A 488 -10.55 5.47 -24.98
C GLU A 488 -10.70 4.59 -26.24
N SER A 489 -10.79 3.28 -26.06
CA SER A 489 -10.93 2.31 -27.17
C SER A 489 -12.33 2.35 -27.78
N THR A 490 -13.37 2.57 -26.98
CA THR A 490 -14.77 2.58 -27.43
C THR A 490 -15.08 3.83 -28.25
N GLU A 491 -14.63 4.99 -27.81
CA GLU A 491 -14.86 6.25 -28.53
C GLU A 491 -14.17 6.24 -29.91
N GLU A 492 -12.93 5.77 -29.99
CA GLU A 492 -12.21 5.67 -31.25
C GLU A 492 -12.82 4.62 -32.19
N SER A 493 -13.27 3.48 -31.65
CA SER A 493 -13.91 2.41 -32.42
C SER A 493 -15.30 2.81 -32.89
N LEU A 494 -16.10 3.55 -32.11
CA LEU A 494 -17.38 4.13 -32.50
C LEU A 494 -17.21 5.14 -33.65
N ARG A 495 -16.23 6.02 -33.55
CA ARG A 495 -15.91 7.01 -34.57
C ARG A 495 -15.43 6.37 -35.85
N GLN A 496 -14.61 5.31 -35.79
CA GLN A 496 -14.22 4.53 -36.96
C GLN A 496 -15.40 3.80 -37.59
N SER A 497 -16.28 3.20 -36.79
CA SER A 497 -17.49 2.49 -37.27
C SER A 497 -18.46 3.44 -37.92
N GLU A 498 -18.71 4.62 -37.36
CA GLU A 498 -19.57 5.65 -37.96
C GLU A 498 -19.04 6.10 -39.34
N ASN A 499 -17.73 6.38 -39.43
CA ASN A 499 -17.05 6.77 -40.66
C ASN A 499 -17.10 5.67 -41.73
N ASN A 500 -16.88 4.41 -41.35
CA ASN A 500 -16.90 3.28 -42.27
C ASN A 500 -18.32 2.99 -42.78
N LEU A 501 -19.33 3.05 -41.90
CA LEU A 501 -20.74 2.90 -42.30
C LEU A 501 -21.19 4.00 -43.25
N ALA A 502 -20.81 5.25 -42.99
CA ALA A 502 -21.11 6.37 -43.88
C ALA A 502 -20.47 6.22 -45.27
N ARG A 503 -19.22 5.76 -45.34
CA ARG A 503 -18.52 5.45 -46.61
C ARG A 503 -19.20 4.28 -47.32
N THR A 504 -19.55 3.22 -46.61
CA THR A 504 -20.23 2.05 -47.15
C THR A 504 -21.58 2.42 -47.71
N LEU A 505 -22.37 3.24 -47.04
CA LEU A 505 -23.68 3.71 -47.57
C LEU A 505 -23.51 4.55 -48.83
N LYS A 506 -22.46 5.40 -48.89
CA LYS A 506 -22.16 6.22 -50.06
C LYS A 506 -21.77 5.36 -51.27
N ALA A 507 -20.87 4.39 -51.08
CA ALA A 507 -20.44 3.44 -52.10
C ALA A 507 -21.63 2.59 -52.57
N PHE A 508 -22.43 2.06 -51.62
CA PHE A 508 -23.62 1.28 -51.97
C PHE A 508 -24.64 2.07 -52.80
N ASN A 509 -24.91 3.35 -52.50
CA ASN A 509 -25.79 4.20 -53.24
C ASN A 509 -25.30 4.51 -54.67
N GLN A 510 -23.95 4.48 -54.89
CA GLN A 510 -23.39 4.62 -56.24
C GLN A 510 -23.62 3.35 -57.07
N ILE A 511 -23.33 2.19 -56.48
CA ILE A 511 -23.50 0.88 -57.14
C ILE A 511 -24.96 0.58 -57.38
N ALA A 512 -25.87 0.94 -56.45
CA ALA A 512 -27.31 0.75 -56.56
C ALA A 512 -27.94 1.38 -57.82
N LYS A 513 -27.31 2.41 -58.39
CA LYS A 513 -27.77 3.05 -59.66
C LYS A 513 -27.54 2.17 -60.88
N ALA A 514 -26.56 1.25 -60.82
CA ALA A 514 -26.24 0.35 -61.94
C ALA A 514 -26.90 -1.02 -61.84
N ILE A 515 -27.67 -1.31 -60.78
CA ILE A 515 -28.31 -2.60 -60.55
C ILE A 515 -29.61 -2.70 -61.35
N PRO A 516 -29.87 -3.83 -62.07
CA PRO A 516 -31.10 -4.05 -62.85
C PRO A 516 -32.39 -3.93 -62.03
N ALA A 517 -33.45 -3.50 -62.68
CA ALA A 517 -34.76 -3.19 -62.05
C ALA A 517 -35.37 -4.38 -61.28
N GLU A 518 -35.12 -5.61 -61.72
CA GLU A 518 -35.55 -6.86 -61.05
C GLU A 518 -34.97 -7.10 -59.63
N HIS A 519 -33.91 -6.39 -59.27
CA HIS A 519 -33.32 -6.52 -57.96
C HIS A 519 -33.53 -5.31 -57.02
N LYS A 520 -34.37 -4.34 -57.42
CA LYS A 520 -34.61 -3.09 -56.65
C LYS A 520 -35.07 -3.35 -55.22
N GLU A 521 -35.90 -4.35 -54.98
CA GLU A 521 -36.37 -4.69 -53.62
C GLU A 521 -35.26 -5.12 -52.70
N LYS A 522 -34.27 -5.93 -53.17
CA LYS A 522 -33.09 -6.33 -52.42
C LYS A 522 -32.18 -5.13 -52.13
N VAL A 523 -32.08 -4.19 -53.06
CA VAL A 523 -31.29 -2.95 -52.88
C VAL A 523 -31.86 -2.08 -51.75
N VAL A 524 -33.20 -1.94 -51.71
CA VAL A 524 -33.91 -1.20 -50.66
C VAL A 524 -33.65 -1.84 -49.28
N GLN A 525 -33.80 -3.17 -49.18
CA GLN A 525 -33.58 -3.89 -47.92
C GLN A 525 -32.13 -3.74 -47.39
N VAL A 526 -31.13 -3.79 -48.26
CA VAL A 526 -29.72 -3.59 -47.86
C VAL A 526 -29.49 -2.15 -47.42
N ARG A 527 -30.03 -1.16 -48.13
CA ARG A 527 -29.89 0.25 -47.76
C ARG A 527 -30.55 0.56 -46.40
N GLU A 528 -31.76 0.04 -46.16
CA GLU A 528 -32.44 0.17 -44.87
C GLU A 528 -31.62 -0.46 -43.76
N ALA A 529 -31.10 -1.68 -43.97
CA ALA A 529 -30.29 -2.37 -42.98
C ALA A 529 -28.98 -1.61 -42.62
N ILE A 530 -28.32 -0.97 -43.61
CA ILE A 530 -27.11 -0.11 -43.33
C ILE A 530 -27.53 1.16 -42.60
N SER A 531 -28.68 1.76 -42.94
CA SER A 531 -29.21 2.94 -42.26
C SER A 531 -29.59 2.67 -40.83
N ASP A 532 -30.19 1.51 -40.54
CA ASP A 532 -30.51 1.06 -39.18
C ASP A 532 -29.22 0.85 -38.34
N GLN A 533 -28.18 0.32 -38.95
CA GLN A 533 -26.87 0.20 -38.26
C GLN A 533 -26.25 1.55 -37.91
N ILE A 534 -26.34 2.55 -38.79
CA ILE A 534 -25.86 3.91 -38.50
C ILE A 534 -26.64 4.54 -37.33
N GLU A 535 -27.97 4.39 -37.32
CA GLU A 535 -28.79 4.93 -36.22
C GLU A 535 -28.51 4.23 -34.89
N TYR A 536 -28.23 2.93 -34.93
CA TYR A 536 -27.84 2.16 -33.76
C TYR A 536 -26.49 2.62 -33.19
N VAL A 537 -25.47 2.83 -34.02
CA VAL A 537 -24.16 3.36 -33.59
C VAL A 537 -24.32 4.75 -32.95
N LYS A 538 -25.14 5.62 -33.49
CA LYS A 538 -25.48 6.92 -32.94
C LYS A 538 -26.19 6.83 -31.57
N THR A 539 -27.07 5.84 -31.42
CA THR A 539 -27.80 5.60 -30.17
C THR A 539 -26.85 5.14 -29.07
N ILE A 540 -25.90 4.24 -29.40
CA ILE A 540 -24.84 3.81 -28.47
C ILE A 540 -23.97 5.01 -28.06
N LYS A 541 -23.57 5.86 -29.01
CA LYS A 541 -22.79 7.06 -28.73
C LYS A 541 -23.52 8.00 -27.76
N ARG A 542 -24.79 8.28 -27.99
CA ARG A 542 -25.61 9.11 -27.07
C ARG A 542 -25.71 8.48 -25.66
N ALA A 543 -25.85 7.15 -25.58
CA ALA A 543 -25.90 6.46 -24.31
C ALA A 543 -24.55 6.54 -23.56
N LEU A 544 -23.43 6.49 -24.28
CA LEU A 544 -22.09 6.65 -23.72
C LEU A 544 -21.87 8.08 -23.22
N ASP A 545 -22.24 9.10 -24.02
CA ASP A 545 -22.13 10.52 -23.63
C ASP A 545 -22.99 10.82 -22.38
N MET A 546 -24.21 10.27 -22.27
CA MET A 546 -25.07 10.36 -21.09
C MET A 546 -24.45 9.66 -19.84
N ALA A 547 -23.79 8.53 -20.05
CA ALA A 547 -23.14 7.79 -18.97
C ALA A 547 -21.91 8.54 -18.43
N GLN A 548 -21.21 9.32 -19.26
CA GLN A 548 -20.10 10.17 -18.83
C GLN A 548 -20.57 11.37 -17.99
N GLU A 549 -21.76 11.90 -18.23
CA GLU A 549 -22.35 12.98 -17.43
C GLU A 549 -22.83 12.53 -16.04
N THR A 550 -23.16 11.24 -15.87
CA THR A 550 -23.74 10.69 -14.62
C THR A 550 -22.75 9.81 -13.84
N ARG A 551 -21.57 10.30 -13.58
CA ARG A 551 -20.40 9.60 -13.02
C ARG A 551 -20.58 8.89 -11.67
N VAL A 552 -21.69 9.08 -10.98
CA VAL A 552 -21.98 8.54 -9.63
C VAL A 552 -22.72 7.19 -9.68
N GLU A 553 -23.43 6.85 -10.77
CA GLU A 553 -24.13 5.57 -10.96
C GLU A 553 -23.29 4.51 -11.71
N LEU A 554 -22.03 4.81 -11.99
CA LEU A 554 -21.17 4.14 -12.99
C LEU A 554 -20.52 2.83 -12.54
N LEU A 555 -20.57 2.43 -11.28
CA LEU A 555 -20.05 1.12 -10.86
C LEU A 555 -20.89 -0.06 -11.42
N GLU A 556 -22.17 0.15 -11.67
CA GLU A 556 -23.02 -0.82 -12.38
C GLU A 556 -22.85 -0.78 -13.91
N LEU A 557 -22.44 0.37 -14.46
CA LEU A 557 -22.26 0.58 -15.91
C LEU A 557 -20.86 0.17 -16.44
N ALA A 558 -19.87 -0.03 -15.60
CA ALA A 558 -18.53 -0.48 -16.01
C ALA A 558 -18.54 -1.85 -16.71
N ASN A 559 -19.48 -2.73 -16.32
CA ASN A 559 -19.70 -4.00 -17.01
C ASN A 559 -20.34 -3.80 -18.40
N ILE A 560 -21.13 -2.75 -18.58
CA ILE A 560 -21.76 -2.40 -19.87
C ILE A 560 -20.72 -1.82 -20.83
N GLY A 561 -19.78 -1.01 -20.39
CA GLY A 561 -18.73 -0.41 -21.22
C GLY A 561 -17.89 -1.45 -21.96
N LEU A 562 -17.47 -2.51 -21.30
CA LEU A 562 -16.69 -3.58 -21.93
C LEU A 562 -17.48 -4.40 -22.94
N VAL A 563 -18.77 -4.62 -22.67
CA VAL A 563 -19.68 -5.32 -23.59
C VAL A 563 -19.96 -4.46 -24.83
N VAL A 564 -20.11 -3.15 -24.65
CA VAL A 564 -20.24 -2.17 -25.75
C VAL A 564 -18.97 -2.16 -26.60
N GLU A 565 -17.77 -2.18 -26.00
CA GLU A 565 -16.49 -2.25 -26.74
C GLU A 565 -16.41 -3.49 -27.65
N ILE A 566 -16.79 -4.65 -27.13
CA ILE A 566 -16.77 -5.89 -27.90
C ILE A 566 -17.71 -5.78 -29.10
N VAL A 567 -18.89 -5.21 -28.91
CA VAL A 567 -19.87 -5.02 -29.99
C VAL A 567 -19.38 -4.03 -31.02
N VAL A 568 -18.82 -2.92 -30.57
CA VAL A 568 -18.29 -1.87 -31.46
C VAL A 568 -17.12 -2.40 -32.29
N HIS A 569 -16.20 -3.18 -31.68
CA HIS A 569 -15.13 -3.83 -32.44
C HIS A 569 -15.61 -4.86 -33.44
N GLU A 570 -16.65 -5.62 -33.12
CA GLU A 570 -17.24 -6.60 -34.06
C GLU A 570 -18.02 -5.90 -35.17
N LEU A 571 -18.73 -4.80 -34.88
CA LEU A 571 -19.36 -3.93 -35.89
C LEU A 571 -18.30 -3.29 -36.80
N ALA A 572 -17.21 -2.78 -36.29
CA ALA A 572 -16.09 -2.21 -37.06
C ALA A 572 -15.54 -3.24 -38.06
N ARG A 573 -15.30 -4.48 -37.59
CA ARG A 573 -14.78 -5.56 -38.45
C ARG A 573 -15.78 -5.99 -39.54
N LEU A 574 -17.06 -6.00 -39.23
CA LEU A 574 -18.11 -6.37 -40.19
C LEU A 574 -18.34 -5.28 -41.23
N THR A 575 -18.24 -4.00 -40.82
CA THR A 575 -18.32 -2.86 -41.76
C THR A 575 -17.11 -2.79 -42.69
N GLU A 576 -15.90 -3.11 -42.20
CA GLU A 576 -14.69 -3.21 -43.03
C GLU A 576 -14.84 -4.30 -44.09
N ARG A 577 -15.31 -5.49 -43.70
CA ARG A 577 -15.55 -6.61 -44.63
C ARG A 577 -16.70 -6.36 -45.62
N THR A 578 -17.71 -5.60 -45.21
CA THR A 578 -18.78 -5.12 -46.09
C THR A 578 -18.23 -4.15 -47.14
N GLY A 579 -17.32 -3.26 -46.72
CA GLY A 579 -16.60 -2.34 -47.62
C GLY A 579 -15.72 -3.07 -48.62
N GLU A 580 -15.00 -4.14 -48.23
CA GLU A 580 -14.21 -4.98 -49.13
C GLU A 580 -15.05 -5.68 -50.18
N LEU A 581 -16.25 -6.21 -49.82
CA LEU A 581 -17.17 -6.84 -50.74
C LEU A 581 -17.75 -5.84 -51.73
N LEU A 582 -18.04 -4.61 -51.32
CA LEU A 582 -18.49 -3.52 -52.17
C LEU A 582 -17.38 -3.04 -53.12
N ALA A 583 -16.14 -2.95 -52.66
CA ALA A 583 -14.99 -2.59 -53.51
C ALA A 583 -14.75 -3.62 -54.63
N GLN A 584 -15.03 -4.93 -54.38
CA GLN A 584 -14.97 -5.97 -55.40
C GLN A 584 -16.02 -5.79 -56.49
N LEU A 585 -17.15 -5.15 -56.17
CA LEU A 585 -18.19 -4.80 -57.17
C LEU A 585 -17.82 -3.55 -58.00
N GLU A 586 -17.02 -2.62 -57.44
CA GLU A 586 -16.60 -1.38 -58.13
C GLU A 586 -15.50 -1.65 -59.18
N ASP A 587 -14.60 -2.62 -58.95
CA ASP A 587 -13.41 -2.85 -59.78
C ASP A 587 -13.74 -3.41 -61.21
N GLY A 588 -14.97 -3.78 -61.50
CA GLY A 588 -15.52 -4.05 -62.87
C GLY A 588 -14.77 -5.10 -63.74
N LYS A 589 -13.72 -5.72 -63.20
CA LYS A 589 -12.81 -6.63 -63.95
C LYS A 589 -13.17 -8.11 -63.84
N SER A 590 -14.08 -8.49 -63.01
CA SER A 590 -14.59 -9.85 -62.89
C SER A 590 -16.12 -9.87 -63.09
N ARG A 591 -16.65 -10.90 -63.74
CA ARG A 591 -18.08 -11.21 -63.76
C ARG A 591 -18.52 -11.61 -62.34
N VAL A 592 -18.56 -10.64 -61.46
CA VAL A 592 -19.02 -10.85 -60.09
C VAL A 592 -20.53 -11.04 -60.12
N ASN A 593 -21.01 -12.16 -59.59
CA ASN A 593 -22.45 -12.40 -59.50
C ASN A 593 -23.03 -11.46 -58.42
N VAL A 594 -23.61 -10.35 -58.87
CA VAL A 594 -24.20 -9.31 -58.02
C VAL A 594 -25.19 -9.90 -57.00
N VAL A 595 -25.94 -10.92 -57.39
CA VAL A 595 -26.87 -11.62 -56.51
C VAL A 595 -26.16 -12.33 -55.37
N GLU A 596 -25.05 -12.95 -55.63
CA GLU A 596 -24.25 -13.65 -54.63
C GLU A 596 -23.60 -12.71 -53.62
N VAL A 597 -23.16 -11.54 -54.07
CA VAL A 597 -22.61 -10.50 -53.17
C VAL A 597 -23.70 -9.89 -52.28
N ILE A 598 -24.87 -9.62 -52.84
CA ILE A 598 -26.05 -9.12 -52.10
C ILE A 598 -26.54 -10.17 -51.07
N ASP A 599 -26.55 -11.43 -51.39
CA ASP A 599 -26.90 -12.51 -50.46
C ASP A 599 -25.83 -12.72 -49.38
N ASN A 600 -24.56 -12.49 -49.69
CA ASN A 600 -23.48 -12.48 -48.70
C ASN A 600 -23.60 -11.30 -47.73
N LEU A 601 -23.89 -10.08 -48.23
CA LEU A 601 -24.15 -8.90 -47.42
C LEU A 601 -25.35 -9.12 -46.49
N ARG A 602 -26.45 -9.68 -47.01
CA ARG A 602 -27.63 -10.01 -46.21
C ARG A 602 -27.31 -11.00 -45.09
N ARG A 603 -26.56 -12.07 -45.38
CA ARG A 603 -26.13 -13.06 -44.37
C ARG A 603 -25.25 -12.43 -43.31
N GLN A 604 -24.35 -11.53 -43.66
CA GLN A 604 -23.51 -10.82 -42.71
C GLN A 604 -24.31 -9.89 -41.80
N ILE A 605 -25.25 -9.12 -42.34
CA ILE A 605 -26.11 -8.23 -41.56
C ILE A 605 -26.99 -9.02 -40.60
N VAL A 606 -27.56 -10.15 -41.02
CA VAL A 606 -28.35 -11.03 -40.14
C VAL A 606 -27.47 -11.61 -39.01
N ALA A 607 -26.22 -12.01 -39.29
CA ALA A 607 -25.28 -12.49 -38.29
C ALA A 607 -24.90 -11.39 -37.29
N THR A 608 -24.72 -10.15 -37.78
CA THR A 608 -24.45 -8.98 -36.94
C THR A 608 -25.62 -8.68 -36.01
N ASN A 609 -26.84 -8.63 -36.54
CA ASN A 609 -28.04 -8.41 -35.74
C ASN A 609 -28.25 -9.49 -34.68
N LYS A 610 -27.94 -10.75 -34.98
CA LYS A 610 -28.02 -11.86 -34.01
C LYS A 610 -27.01 -11.65 -32.86
N ARG A 611 -25.79 -11.19 -33.15
CA ARG A 611 -24.75 -10.91 -32.14
C ARG A 611 -25.09 -9.66 -31.31
N VAL A 612 -25.60 -8.62 -31.92
CA VAL A 612 -26.09 -7.41 -31.24
C VAL A 612 -27.21 -7.74 -30.25
N ARG A 613 -28.15 -8.62 -30.63
CA ARG A 613 -29.19 -9.12 -29.69
C ARG A 613 -28.66 -9.93 -28.54
N THR A 614 -27.49 -10.54 -28.67
CA THR A 614 -26.81 -11.22 -27.55
C THR A 614 -26.33 -10.23 -26.50
N VAL A 615 -26.02 -9.00 -26.90
CA VAL A 615 -25.62 -7.90 -26.01
C VAL A 615 -26.83 -7.25 -25.34
N ASP A 616 -27.97 -7.15 -26.02
CA ASP A 616 -29.25 -6.76 -25.43
C ASP A 616 -29.65 -7.70 -24.27
N ALA A 617 -29.22 -8.95 -24.34
CA ALA A 617 -29.38 -9.95 -23.28
C ALA A 617 -28.47 -9.69 -22.04
N MET A 618 -27.46 -8.82 -22.14
CA MET A 618 -26.57 -8.42 -21.08
C MET A 618 -26.89 -7.03 -20.46
N SER A 619 -27.90 -6.34 -21.01
CA SER A 619 -28.39 -5.06 -20.52
C SER A 619 -29.20 -5.23 -19.21
N PRO A 620 -29.07 -4.34 -18.21
CA PRO A 620 -29.80 -4.40 -16.94
C PRO A 620 -31.33 -4.30 -17.10
N SER A 621 -31.82 -3.88 -18.25
CA SER A 621 -33.25 -3.69 -18.53
C SER A 621 -34.02 -5.01 -18.78
N GLY A 622 -34.08 -5.87 -17.77
CA GLY A 622 -35.28 -6.67 -17.51
C GLY A 622 -35.55 -7.92 -18.34
N ARG A 623 -34.66 -8.43 -19.19
CA ARG A 623 -34.88 -9.64 -19.98
C ARG A 623 -34.07 -10.87 -19.58
N ASN A 624 -33.18 -10.79 -18.62
CA ASN A 624 -32.39 -11.93 -18.11
C ASN A 624 -33.08 -12.57 -16.91
N ARG A 625 -34.18 -13.25 -17.19
CA ARG A 625 -34.89 -14.02 -16.18
C ARG A 625 -34.06 -15.26 -15.83
N LYS A 626 -33.66 -15.41 -14.56
CA LYS A 626 -33.16 -16.67 -14.05
C LYS A 626 -34.28 -17.70 -14.14
N GLU A 627 -33.96 -18.87 -14.64
CA GLU A 627 -34.90 -19.99 -14.77
C GLU A 627 -34.19 -21.28 -14.31
N THR A 628 -34.97 -22.21 -13.79
CA THR A 628 -34.46 -23.55 -13.52
C THR A 628 -34.47 -24.35 -14.81
N TYR A 629 -33.32 -24.85 -15.21
CA TYR A 629 -33.19 -25.67 -16.41
C TYR A 629 -32.14 -26.77 -16.23
N ASP A 630 -32.24 -27.82 -17.07
CA ASP A 630 -31.25 -28.91 -17.06
C ASP A 630 -29.96 -28.51 -17.79
N VAL A 631 -28.89 -28.35 -17.02
CA VAL A 631 -27.58 -27.96 -17.54
C VAL A 631 -26.91 -29.06 -18.33
N VAL A 632 -27.26 -30.35 -18.06
CA VAL A 632 -26.72 -31.51 -18.79
C VAL A 632 -27.24 -31.50 -20.21
N ALA A 633 -28.57 -31.33 -20.42
CA ALA A 633 -29.18 -31.24 -21.74
C ALA A 633 -28.63 -30.05 -22.52
N GLN A 634 -28.44 -28.91 -21.88
CA GLN A 634 -27.87 -27.74 -22.51
C GLN A 634 -26.42 -27.97 -22.93
N THR A 635 -25.57 -28.49 -22.05
CA THR A 635 -24.14 -28.81 -22.34
C THR A 635 -24.04 -29.77 -23.55
N LYS A 636 -24.82 -30.84 -23.58
CA LYS A 636 -24.87 -31.77 -24.71
C LYS A 636 -25.27 -31.04 -26.00
N THR A 637 -26.28 -30.21 -25.97
CA THR A 637 -26.72 -29.41 -27.13
C THR A 637 -25.62 -28.49 -27.66
N ILE A 638 -24.85 -27.86 -26.75
CA ILE A 638 -23.76 -26.98 -27.14
C ILE A 638 -22.62 -27.77 -27.77
N VAL A 639 -22.17 -28.86 -27.14
CA VAL A 639 -21.09 -29.73 -27.69
C VAL A 639 -21.50 -30.28 -29.04
N ASP A 640 -22.75 -30.75 -29.22
CA ASP A 640 -23.27 -31.24 -30.49
C ASP A 640 -23.27 -30.16 -31.60
N SER A 641 -23.47 -28.89 -31.24
CA SER A 641 -23.39 -27.79 -32.20
C SER A 641 -22.00 -27.62 -32.83
N PHE A 642 -20.95 -28.09 -32.17
CA PHE A 642 -19.57 -28.09 -32.67
C PHE A 642 -19.17 -29.40 -33.37
N LYS A 643 -20.02 -30.43 -33.39
CA LYS A 643 -19.68 -31.76 -33.89
C LYS A 643 -19.14 -31.76 -35.33
N ALA A 644 -19.79 -31.01 -36.22
CA ALA A 644 -19.32 -30.87 -37.61
C ALA A 644 -17.93 -30.24 -37.73
N ARG A 645 -17.57 -29.36 -36.78
CA ARG A 645 -16.26 -28.72 -36.73
C ARG A 645 -15.22 -29.65 -36.09
N MET A 646 -15.60 -30.40 -35.07
CA MET A 646 -14.78 -31.42 -34.43
C MET A 646 -14.38 -32.52 -35.39
N VAL A 647 -15.37 -33.09 -36.15
CA VAL A 647 -15.12 -34.10 -37.19
C VAL A 647 -14.15 -33.58 -38.27
N ARG A 648 -14.29 -32.33 -38.71
CA ARG A 648 -13.37 -31.72 -39.68
C ARG A 648 -11.92 -31.65 -39.18
N HIS A 649 -11.75 -31.49 -37.87
CA HIS A 649 -10.45 -31.38 -37.25
C HIS A 649 -9.96 -32.68 -36.60
N GLY A 650 -10.68 -33.80 -36.78
CA GLY A 650 -10.32 -35.12 -36.22
C GLY A 650 -10.34 -35.15 -34.68
N VAL A 651 -11.14 -34.30 -34.04
CA VAL A 651 -11.24 -34.19 -32.57
C VAL A 651 -12.42 -35.01 -32.08
N GLU A 652 -12.20 -35.87 -31.09
CA GLU A 652 -13.23 -36.60 -30.38
C GLU A 652 -13.65 -35.80 -29.13
N ALA A 653 -15.01 -35.68 -28.93
CA ALA A 653 -15.56 -35.04 -27.77
C ALA A 653 -16.47 -36.00 -26.99
N VAL A 654 -16.31 -36.04 -25.69
CA VAL A 654 -17.10 -36.89 -24.77
C VAL A 654 -17.75 -35.99 -23.71
N VAL A 655 -19.03 -36.21 -23.46
CA VAL A 655 -19.77 -35.53 -22.38
C VAL A 655 -20.20 -36.56 -21.35
N THR A 656 -19.73 -36.42 -20.12
CA THR A 656 -20.03 -37.29 -18.98
C THR A 656 -20.76 -36.54 -17.86
N VAL A 657 -21.39 -37.27 -16.97
CA VAL A 657 -21.99 -36.76 -15.73
C VAL A 657 -21.47 -37.60 -14.59
N ASP A 658 -20.83 -36.99 -13.61
CA ASP A 658 -20.14 -37.68 -12.49
C ASP A 658 -19.17 -38.78 -13.01
N GLY A 659 -18.41 -38.46 -14.08
CA GLY A 659 -17.44 -39.36 -14.72
C GLY A 659 -18.04 -40.51 -15.54
N THR A 660 -19.35 -40.58 -15.73
CA THR A 660 -20.04 -41.67 -16.44
C THR A 660 -20.92 -41.13 -17.57
N ASP A 661 -21.17 -41.95 -18.63
CA ASP A 661 -22.16 -41.62 -19.66
C ASP A 661 -23.57 -41.80 -19.10
N SER A 662 -24.01 -40.84 -18.31
CA SER A 662 -25.30 -40.86 -17.62
C SER A 662 -26.33 -39.96 -18.31
N LYS A 663 -27.62 -40.35 -18.23
CA LYS A 663 -28.77 -39.51 -18.65
C LYS A 663 -29.34 -38.72 -17.47
N ARG A 664 -28.59 -38.60 -16.36
CA ARG A 664 -29.05 -37.88 -15.17
C ARG A 664 -29.25 -36.39 -15.51
N GLU A 665 -30.39 -35.86 -15.12
CA GLU A 665 -30.68 -34.42 -15.23
C GLU A 665 -30.05 -33.70 -14.04
N PHE A 666 -29.54 -32.47 -14.29
CA PHE A 666 -29.04 -31.61 -13.27
C PHE A 666 -29.56 -30.19 -13.43
N GLY A 667 -30.56 -29.85 -12.59
CA GLY A 667 -31.23 -28.56 -12.58
C GLY A 667 -30.39 -27.47 -11.90
N VAL A 668 -30.26 -26.31 -12.56
CA VAL A 668 -29.61 -25.11 -11.99
C VAL A 668 -30.54 -23.92 -12.17
N TYR A 669 -30.52 -23.00 -11.19
CA TYR A 669 -31.29 -21.75 -11.25
C TYR A 669 -30.40 -20.58 -11.63
N MET A 670 -30.31 -20.30 -12.94
CA MET A 670 -29.48 -19.24 -13.46
C MET A 670 -29.89 -18.80 -14.86
N VAL A 671 -29.17 -17.84 -15.43
CA VAL A 671 -29.43 -17.37 -16.81
C VAL A 671 -28.83 -18.34 -17.81
N ARG A 672 -29.67 -18.99 -18.60
CA ARG A 672 -29.33 -20.05 -19.55
C ARG A 672 -28.25 -19.65 -20.58
N GLY A 673 -28.30 -18.40 -21.07
CA GLY A 673 -27.33 -17.90 -22.05
C GLY A 673 -25.89 -17.84 -21.59
N LEU A 674 -25.66 -17.79 -20.28
CA LEU A 674 -24.36 -17.66 -19.66
C LEU A 674 -23.52 -18.92 -19.79
N VAL A 675 -24.09 -20.07 -19.40
CA VAL A 675 -23.40 -21.35 -19.51
C VAL A 675 -23.06 -21.64 -20.95
N ALA A 676 -24.00 -21.34 -21.88
CA ALA A 676 -23.77 -21.48 -23.31
C ALA A 676 -22.54 -20.70 -23.78
N GLN A 677 -22.46 -19.42 -23.44
CA GLN A 677 -21.37 -18.55 -23.90
C GLN A 677 -20.02 -18.93 -23.28
N THR A 678 -20.00 -19.29 -21.99
CA THR A 678 -18.79 -19.75 -21.32
C THR A 678 -18.28 -21.04 -21.94
N LEU A 679 -19.14 -22.04 -22.15
CA LEU A 679 -18.78 -23.30 -22.78
C LEU A 679 -18.35 -23.13 -24.24
N GLU A 680 -19.03 -22.29 -25.02
CA GLU A 680 -18.62 -21.98 -26.41
C GLU A 680 -17.18 -21.41 -26.44
N ASN A 681 -16.84 -20.49 -25.52
CA ASN A 681 -15.49 -19.94 -25.43
C ASN A 681 -14.45 -21.00 -25.05
N LEU A 682 -14.75 -21.89 -24.11
CA LEU A 682 -13.86 -22.97 -23.71
C LEU A 682 -13.66 -23.97 -24.86
N ILE A 683 -14.75 -24.46 -25.49
CA ILE A 683 -14.68 -25.42 -26.61
C ILE A 683 -13.93 -24.84 -27.83
N VAL A 684 -14.13 -23.57 -28.15
CA VAL A 684 -13.40 -22.91 -29.26
C VAL A 684 -11.90 -22.80 -28.92
N ASN A 685 -11.56 -22.58 -27.64
CA ASN A 685 -10.17 -22.58 -27.20
C ASN A 685 -9.55 -23.97 -27.29
N SER A 686 -10.20 -24.99 -26.74
CA SER A 686 -9.76 -26.38 -26.79
C SER A 686 -9.58 -26.88 -28.23
N LEU A 687 -10.54 -26.65 -29.12
CA LEU A 687 -10.44 -26.98 -30.56
C LEU A 687 -9.22 -26.36 -31.24
N HIS A 688 -8.88 -25.13 -30.88
CA HIS A 688 -7.71 -24.46 -31.45
C HIS A 688 -6.41 -25.11 -31.00
N TRP A 689 -6.25 -25.35 -29.70
CA TRP A 689 -5.01 -25.84 -29.14
C TRP A 689 -4.78 -27.33 -29.43
N VAL A 690 -5.84 -28.13 -29.34
CA VAL A 690 -5.79 -29.55 -29.73
C VAL A 690 -5.46 -29.72 -31.22
N GLY A 691 -5.97 -28.82 -32.09
CA GLY A 691 -5.64 -28.83 -33.51
C GLY A 691 -4.19 -28.44 -33.83
N GLN A 692 -3.49 -27.76 -32.96
CA GLN A 692 -2.04 -27.52 -33.08
C GLN A 692 -1.21 -28.76 -32.69
N ALA A 693 -1.63 -29.48 -31.64
CA ALA A 693 -0.97 -30.70 -31.21
C ALA A 693 -1.01 -31.82 -32.28
N LEU A 694 -2.02 -31.81 -33.14
CA LEU A 694 -2.08 -32.73 -34.32
C LEU A 694 -0.93 -32.59 -35.28
N LYS A 695 -0.29 -31.43 -35.39
CA LYS A 695 0.87 -31.20 -36.27
C LYS A 695 2.17 -31.78 -35.72
N GLU A 696 2.16 -32.14 -34.43
CA GLU A 696 3.31 -32.69 -33.70
C GLU A 696 3.25 -34.23 -33.51
N GLY A 697 2.13 -34.88 -33.87
CA GLY A 697 2.14 -36.31 -34.31
C GLY A 697 2.01 -37.41 -33.26
N GLU A 698 1.53 -37.18 -32.00
CA GLU A 698 1.58 -38.24 -30.97
C GLU A 698 0.28 -38.70 -30.29
N ARG A 699 -0.86 -38.00 -30.36
CA ARG A 699 -2.08 -38.39 -29.64
C ARG A 699 -3.36 -38.09 -30.44
N THR A 700 -4.39 -38.91 -30.26
CA THR A 700 -5.75 -38.63 -30.77
C THR A 700 -6.29 -37.40 -30.04
N PRO A 701 -6.68 -36.34 -30.75
CA PRO A 701 -7.18 -35.11 -30.13
C PRO A 701 -8.51 -35.32 -29.43
N THR A 702 -8.59 -35.05 -28.14
CA THR A 702 -9.80 -35.26 -27.33
C THR A 702 -10.17 -34.02 -26.53
N ILE A 703 -11.47 -33.79 -26.38
CA ILE A 703 -12.08 -32.82 -25.46
C ILE A 703 -13.09 -33.56 -24.59
N GLN A 704 -12.90 -33.51 -23.30
CA GLN A 704 -13.81 -34.10 -22.33
C GLN A 704 -14.56 -33.01 -21.60
N VAL A 705 -15.86 -33.12 -21.50
CA VAL A 705 -16.72 -32.21 -20.70
C VAL A 705 -17.46 -33.07 -19.67
N ASP A 706 -17.12 -32.91 -18.40
CA ASP A 706 -17.78 -33.61 -17.30
C ASP A 706 -18.63 -32.63 -16.48
N ILE A 707 -19.82 -33.07 -16.08
CA ILE A 707 -20.70 -32.30 -15.21
C ILE A 707 -20.68 -32.98 -13.84
N ASP A 708 -19.97 -32.38 -12.89
CA ASP A 708 -19.93 -32.81 -11.50
C ASP A 708 -21.15 -32.25 -10.75
N THR A 709 -22.11 -33.14 -10.47
CA THR A 709 -23.35 -32.76 -9.78
C THR A 709 -23.13 -32.50 -8.30
N GLY A 710 -22.13 -33.12 -7.68
CA GLY A 710 -21.75 -32.96 -6.27
C GLY A 710 -21.08 -31.60 -6.02
N ALA A 711 -20.15 -31.24 -6.88
CA ALA A 711 -19.46 -29.94 -6.83
C ALA A 711 -20.27 -28.79 -7.44
N SER A 712 -21.36 -29.09 -8.19
CA SER A 712 -22.10 -28.12 -8.99
C SER A 712 -21.18 -27.40 -10.00
N ALA A 713 -20.44 -28.16 -10.78
CA ALA A 713 -19.43 -27.64 -11.69
C ALA A 713 -19.47 -28.31 -13.07
N ILE A 714 -19.03 -27.58 -14.10
CA ILE A 714 -18.73 -28.12 -15.42
C ILE A 714 -17.22 -28.10 -15.61
N ILE A 715 -16.64 -29.25 -15.88
CA ILE A 715 -15.20 -29.49 -16.01
C ILE A 715 -14.91 -29.73 -17.50
N VAL A 716 -14.05 -28.90 -18.10
CA VAL A 716 -13.63 -29.02 -19.50
C VAL A 716 -12.15 -29.33 -19.54
N THR A 717 -11.80 -30.50 -20.04
CA THR A 717 -10.39 -30.96 -20.17
C THR A 717 -10.07 -31.23 -21.62
N ASP A 718 -8.93 -30.79 -22.10
CA ASP A 718 -8.42 -31.12 -23.42
C ASP A 718 -6.99 -31.68 -23.34
N ASN A 719 -6.60 -32.47 -24.34
CA ASN A 719 -5.26 -33.04 -24.42
C ASN A 719 -4.31 -32.22 -25.33
N GLY A 720 -4.56 -30.94 -25.46
CA GLY A 720 -3.69 -29.99 -26.13
C GLY A 720 -2.35 -29.73 -25.38
N PRO A 721 -1.56 -28.74 -25.79
CA PRO A 721 -0.24 -28.44 -25.19
C PRO A 721 -0.34 -27.96 -23.73
N GLY A 722 -1.54 -27.66 -23.22
CA GLY A 722 -1.78 -27.18 -21.88
C GLY A 722 -1.16 -25.82 -21.58
N VAL A 723 -1.44 -25.31 -20.40
CA VAL A 723 -0.99 -24.01 -19.89
C VAL A 723 0.15 -24.21 -18.88
N ASP A 724 1.22 -23.45 -19.03
CA ASP A 724 2.29 -23.42 -18.03
C ASP A 724 1.74 -22.83 -16.71
N PRO A 725 1.95 -23.48 -15.56
CA PRO A 725 1.44 -23.01 -14.26
C PRO A 725 1.75 -21.55 -13.95
N ARG A 726 2.87 -21.03 -14.45
CA ARG A 726 3.26 -19.62 -14.31
C ARG A 726 2.26 -18.65 -14.94
N TYR A 727 1.50 -19.10 -15.94
CA TYR A 727 0.51 -18.29 -16.66
C TYR A 727 -0.94 -18.62 -16.29
N ALA A 728 -1.18 -19.52 -15.35
CA ALA A 728 -2.54 -19.97 -14.96
C ALA A 728 -3.52 -18.83 -14.64
N LYS A 729 -3.04 -17.79 -13.97
CA LYS A 729 -3.82 -16.58 -13.67
C LYS A 729 -3.77 -15.52 -14.78
N ALA A 730 -2.71 -15.52 -15.59
CA ALA A 730 -2.54 -14.53 -16.64
C ALA A 730 -3.46 -14.76 -17.83
N ILE A 731 -3.86 -16.00 -18.13
CA ILE A 731 -4.75 -16.34 -19.24
C ILE A 731 -6.16 -15.80 -19.09
N PHE A 732 -6.58 -15.44 -17.87
CA PHE A 732 -7.86 -14.79 -17.57
C PHE A 732 -7.78 -13.26 -17.57
N LYS A 733 -6.59 -12.68 -17.86
CA LYS A 733 -6.48 -11.22 -18.01
C LYS A 733 -6.94 -10.76 -19.39
N PRO A 734 -7.56 -9.58 -19.49
CA PRO A 734 -7.94 -9.02 -20.77
C PRO A 734 -6.70 -8.82 -21.66
N TYR A 735 -6.87 -9.06 -22.96
CA TYR A 735 -5.83 -8.94 -24.00
C TYR A 735 -4.62 -9.89 -23.86
N TYR A 736 -4.64 -10.81 -22.92
CA TYR A 736 -3.62 -11.85 -22.82
C TYR A 736 -3.91 -12.98 -23.82
N SER A 737 -3.06 -13.15 -24.79
CA SER A 737 -3.18 -14.23 -25.81
C SER A 737 -1.81 -14.74 -26.22
N THR A 738 -1.66 -16.05 -26.25
CA THR A 738 -0.50 -16.73 -26.84
C THR A 738 -0.71 -17.03 -28.33
N ARG A 739 -1.88 -16.71 -28.88
CA ARG A 739 -2.19 -16.88 -30.32
C ARG A 739 -1.69 -15.67 -31.11
N LYS A 740 -1.01 -15.87 -32.24
CA LYS A 740 -0.51 -14.80 -33.14
C LYS A 740 -1.59 -13.81 -33.63
N LYS A 741 -2.86 -14.20 -33.69
CA LYS A 741 -4.01 -13.38 -34.10
C LYS A 741 -5.16 -13.40 -33.08
N GLY A 742 -4.90 -13.86 -31.85
CA GLY A 742 -5.93 -13.93 -30.80
C GLY A 742 -6.02 -12.60 -30.03
N LYS A 743 -7.23 -12.07 -29.84
CA LYS A 743 -7.45 -10.83 -29.09
C LYS A 743 -7.30 -10.99 -27.56
N GLY A 744 -7.22 -12.22 -27.03
CA GLY A 744 -7.06 -12.48 -25.60
C GLY A 744 -8.24 -12.09 -24.71
N LEU A 745 -9.46 -12.04 -25.27
CA LEU A 745 -10.66 -11.62 -24.54
C LEU A 745 -11.58 -12.79 -24.14
N GLY A 746 -11.49 -13.96 -24.81
CA GLY A 746 -12.46 -15.05 -24.64
C GLY A 746 -12.53 -15.62 -23.21
N LEU A 747 -11.38 -15.99 -22.61
CA LEU A 747 -11.32 -16.51 -21.25
C LEU A 747 -11.65 -15.44 -20.20
N TYR A 748 -11.25 -14.22 -20.44
CA TYR A 748 -11.59 -13.08 -19.60
C TYR A 748 -13.11 -12.88 -19.54
N ILE A 749 -13.78 -12.82 -20.70
CA ILE A 749 -15.24 -12.70 -20.78
C ILE A 749 -15.95 -13.87 -20.10
N ALA A 750 -15.48 -15.09 -20.34
CA ALA A 750 -16.03 -16.29 -19.71
C ALA A 750 -15.93 -16.24 -18.17
N SER A 751 -14.80 -15.79 -17.65
CA SER A 751 -14.57 -15.64 -16.20
C SER A 751 -15.44 -14.54 -15.59
N GLU A 752 -15.60 -13.39 -16.27
CA GLU A 752 -16.44 -12.29 -15.80
C GLU A 752 -17.92 -12.67 -15.78
N LEU A 753 -18.37 -13.34 -16.85
CA LEU A 753 -19.75 -13.83 -16.93
C LEU A 753 -20.06 -14.83 -15.80
N ALA A 754 -19.14 -15.77 -15.53
CA ALA A 754 -19.30 -16.70 -14.44
C ALA A 754 -19.42 -15.97 -13.10
N SER A 755 -18.51 -15.02 -12.81
CA SER A 755 -18.49 -14.23 -11.58
C SER A 755 -19.73 -13.37 -11.39
N TYR A 756 -20.23 -12.73 -12.45
CA TYR A 756 -21.43 -11.89 -12.40
C TYR A 756 -22.69 -12.63 -11.96
N HIS A 757 -22.77 -13.93 -12.27
CA HIS A 757 -23.91 -14.76 -11.92
C HIS A 757 -23.69 -15.62 -10.66
N GLY A 758 -22.61 -15.35 -9.90
CA GLY A 758 -22.30 -16.06 -8.65
C GLY A 758 -21.62 -17.41 -8.84
N GLY A 759 -21.13 -17.70 -10.05
CA GLY A 759 -20.26 -18.82 -10.36
C GLY A 759 -18.78 -18.40 -10.37
N LYS A 760 -17.88 -19.32 -10.75
CA LYS A 760 -16.46 -19.07 -10.87
C LYS A 760 -15.84 -19.90 -11.98
N LEU A 761 -15.03 -19.27 -12.84
CA LEU A 761 -14.23 -19.97 -13.84
C LEU A 761 -12.76 -19.90 -13.50
N TYR A 762 -12.09 -21.03 -13.45
CA TYR A 762 -10.65 -21.10 -13.18
C TYR A 762 -10.01 -22.32 -13.85
N LEU A 763 -8.69 -22.35 -13.91
CA LEU A 763 -7.88 -23.49 -14.36
C LEU A 763 -7.47 -24.31 -13.14
N ASP A 764 -7.66 -25.64 -13.20
CA ASP A 764 -7.23 -26.53 -12.13
C ASP A 764 -5.72 -26.40 -11.89
N GLU A 765 -5.33 -26.31 -10.62
CA GLU A 765 -3.93 -26.14 -10.23
C GLU A 765 -3.13 -27.45 -10.23
N MET A 766 -3.78 -28.60 -10.44
CA MET A 766 -3.10 -29.89 -10.54
C MET A 766 -2.49 -30.09 -11.95
N PRO A 767 -1.15 -30.09 -12.08
CA PRO A 767 -0.53 -30.33 -13.37
C PRO A 767 -0.59 -31.79 -13.76
N ASP A 768 -0.69 -32.06 -15.06
CA ASP A 768 -0.51 -33.39 -15.63
C ASP A 768 0.93 -33.88 -15.51
N GLU A 769 1.16 -35.13 -15.96
CA GLU A 769 2.49 -35.77 -16.00
C GLU A 769 3.57 -34.91 -16.70
N ASP A 770 3.17 -34.06 -17.66
CA ASP A 770 4.04 -33.14 -18.38
C ASP A 770 4.27 -31.80 -17.64
N GLY A 771 3.70 -31.63 -16.42
CA GLY A 771 3.79 -30.38 -15.66
C GLY A 771 2.91 -29.24 -16.23
N ARG A 772 1.90 -29.56 -17.04
CA ARG A 772 0.99 -28.58 -17.69
C ARG A 772 -0.44 -28.67 -17.14
N LEU A 773 -1.15 -27.55 -17.17
CA LEU A 773 -2.54 -27.44 -16.74
C LEU A 773 -3.45 -27.50 -17.95
N ARG A 774 -4.47 -28.38 -17.94
CA ARG A 774 -5.36 -28.64 -19.08
C ARG A 774 -6.86 -28.64 -18.73
N THR A 775 -7.19 -28.50 -17.45
CA THR A 775 -8.56 -28.63 -16.96
C THR A 775 -9.13 -27.29 -16.53
N PHE A 776 -10.19 -26.83 -17.21
CA PHE A 776 -10.95 -25.64 -16.84
C PHE A 776 -12.19 -26.06 -16.03
N ILE A 777 -12.44 -25.37 -14.91
CA ILE A 777 -13.56 -25.65 -14.01
C ILE A 777 -14.47 -24.42 -13.97
N LEU A 778 -15.74 -24.62 -14.34
CA LEU A 778 -16.81 -23.63 -14.21
C LEU A 778 -17.71 -24.04 -13.04
N GLU A 779 -17.54 -23.44 -11.89
CA GLU A 779 -18.45 -23.60 -10.76
C GLU A 779 -19.77 -22.87 -11.04
N LEU A 780 -20.88 -23.54 -10.82
CA LEU A 780 -22.21 -22.98 -10.96
C LEU A 780 -22.74 -22.58 -9.57
N PRO A 781 -23.54 -21.49 -9.48
CA PRO A 781 -24.09 -21.05 -8.20
C PRO A 781 -24.99 -22.17 -7.63
N ARG A 782 -24.75 -22.55 -6.36
CA ARG A 782 -25.65 -23.43 -5.64
C ARG A 782 -26.92 -22.67 -5.28
N GLU A 783 -28.09 -23.28 -5.40
CA GLU A 783 -29.33 -22.70 -4.88
C GLU A 783 -29.10 -22.36 -3.41
N GLY A 784 -29.21 -21.05 -3.09
CA GLY A 784 -29.12 -20.59 -1.73
C GLY A 784 -30.26 -21.18 -0.90
N LYS A 785 -29.89 -21.83 0.22
CA LYS A 785 -30.83 -22.09 1.30
C LYS A 785 -31.24 -20.79 1.97
#